data_acd2c38b70b4775fd4fd0ac0f207973f
#
_entry.id   acd2c38b70b4775fd4fd0ac0f207973f
#
_cell.length_a   1.000
_cell.length_b   1.000
_cell.length_c   1.000
_cell.angle_alpha   90.00
_cell.angle_beta   90.00
_cell.angle_gamma   90.00
#
_symmetry.space_group_name_H-M   'P 1'
#
loop_
_entity.id
_entity.type
_entity.pdbx_description
1 polymer ?
#
loop_
_entity_poly.entity_id
_entity_poly.type
_entity_poly.pdbx_seq_one_letter_code
_entity_poly.pdbx_strand_id
1 'polypeptide(L)'
;MTEDKNTENETRLLALIWTLAAELHVGRSLPSPSLKCSLERELGFDSLTRAELLSRVEQAFSVRLPGKAFVQIDTPAELLQLIDTSVHPGKASTQPFETGESVLSETATASLPTGAQTLPEVLAWHVAQHGERIHVHLYEEEDQPVPVSYQALFDGAAAIASGLRARRVSPGQSIAIMLPTSRDYLFSFFGILLAGAIPVPIYPPLRPAQLEDHLRRHADILENAAAVMLITVPEARAVAHLLRAQISSLEDVSIPEELAASTMGEPLTAHGHTDDIALLQYTSGSTGTPKGVMLSHSNLLANIRAMGEAVEVKPEDCFVSWLPLYHDMGLIGAWLGSLYFAIPLALMSPLSFLSRPQRWLEAIHHHRGTLSAAPNFAYEYCYSHIDPAQLEGLDLSSWRMAFNGAEPVSARTLRHFQERFSPFGFRPEAMAPVYGLAENSVGLAFPPPGRGPLIDHIQRASLAERGEAQPVSKDEESLEVVACGRPMSGHAVRIIDAAGHPLPERREGHLQFRGPSATRGYFRNPEKSAELFHDGWLDSGDLGYLANGEIYLTSRVKDLIIRGGRNLYPYELEQAVGAIEGVRKGCVAVFGSVDKNSGTEQLVVLAETRETDQAARQSIENQIVELGGQLLGIPPERVVLAPPHSVLKTSSGKIRRGATRELFEQGKIGSSGTRVWLQVVRLLLSAFVPSLRRLRRNISARLYAAYAWMMFSLFAPPAWILTQLLPNHGKRWRMLHKAAHLLRRLLGIPLDVEGRDNLPGDQPCILAVNHASYIDGILLAELLPHSFIIVAKSELRDHWVPRLFIEKLQGEFVDRSDLRAGADDALRLEQLAQSGRSLLFFPEGTFHEYPGLLPFHMGAFIAASRSGLPVMPITIRGSRQIMAGRTWFPRHGPVKVIVSPPISPAGSSWGDAVMLRNAVRKEILKHCGEPDLA
;
A
#
# COMPACT_ATOMS: atom_id res chain seq x y z
N MET A 1 21.60 -36.35 34.68
CA MET A 1 21.52 -34.91 34.95
C MET A 1 20.84 -34.10 33.84
N THR A 2 20.95 -34.39 32.55
CA THR A 2 20.25 -33.71 31.45
C THR A 2 18.80 -34.19 31.24
N GLU A 3 18.54 -35.50 31.41
CA GLU A 3 17.19 -36.07 31.30
C GLU A 3 16.26 -35.67 32.45
N ASP A 4 16.77 -35.53 33.67
CA ASP A 4 15.99 -35.05 34.82
C ASP A 4 15.52 -33.59 34.67
N LYS A 5 16.40 -32.74 34.10
CA LYS A 5 16.12 -31.34 33.90
C LYS A 5 15.06 -31.09 32.81
N ASN A 6 15.05 -31.91 31.75
CA ASN A 6 14.04 -31.83 30.70
C ASN A 6 12.63 -32.24 31.21
N THR A 7 12.56 -33.28 32.01
CA THR A 7 11.30 -33.77 32.62
C THR A 7 10.73 -32.73 33.61
N GLU A 8 11.60 -32.03 34.34
CA GLU A 8 11.19 -30.98 35.26
C GLU A 8 10.67 -29.75 34.51
N ASN A 9 11.35 -29.31 33.42
CA ASN A 9 10.94 -28.23 32.57
C ASN A 9 9.59 -28.54 31.88
N GLU A 10 9.42 -29.76 31.38
CA GLU A 10 8.16 -30.24 30.81
C GLU A 10 7.01 -30.15 31.80
N THR A 11 7.18 -30.70 32.98
CA THR A 11 6.16 -30.70 34.03
C THR A 11 5.78 -29.26 34.42
N ARG A 12 6.77 -28.38 34.55
CA ARG A 12 6.57 -26.99 34.93
C ARG A 12 5.86 -26.19 33.82
N LEU A 13 6.22 -26.43 32.55
CA LEU A 13 5.56 -25.80 31.40
C LEU A 13 4.10 -26.25 31.29
N LEU A 14 3.86 -27.55 31.36
CA LEU A 14 2.49 -28.09 31.29
C LEU A 14 1.63 -27.61 32.47
N ALA A 15 2.18 -27.48 33.67
CA ALA A 15 1.48 -26.93 34.83
C ALA A 15 1.12 -25.45 34.60
N LEU A 16 2.02 -24.66 34.00
CA LEU A 16 1.81 -23.26 33.70
C LEU A 16 0.74 -23.08 32.61
N ILE A 17 0.78 -23.90 31.56
CA ILE A 17 -0.24 -23.95 30.50
C ILE A 17 -1.58 -24.36 31.10
N TRP A 18 -1.60 -25.36 32.02
CA TRP A 18 -2.79 -25.80 32.70
C TRP A 18 -3.39 -24.69 33.56
N THR A 19 -2.57 -24.00 34.32
CA THR A 19 -3.02 -22.90 35.17
C THR A 19 -3.66 -21.78 34.31
N LEU A 20 -3.02 -21.40 33.24
CA LEU A 20 -3.56 -20.40 32.33
C LEU A 20 -4.82 -20.89 31.62
N ALA A 21 -4.87 -22.17 31.21
CA ALA A 21 -6.05 -22.76 30.64
C ALA A 21 -7.20 -22.84 31.65
N ALA A 22 -6.92 -23.15 32.93
CA ALA A 22 -7.91 -23.17 34.00
C ALA A 22 -8.43 -21.75 34.32
N GLU A 23 -7.58 -20.74 34.35
CA GLU A 23 -7.98 -19.35 34.50
C GLU A 23 -8.89 -18.88 33.35
N LEU A 24 -8.66 -19.42 32.16
CA LEU A 24 -9.43 -19.07 30.96
C LEU A 24 -10.74 -19.86 30.83
N HIS A 25 -10.84 -21.02 31.47
CA HIS A 25 -11.94 -21.95 31.33
C HIS A 25 -12.50 -22.34 32.71
N VAL A 26 -12.84 -21.34 33.53
CA VAL A 26 -13.42 -21.54 34.85
C VAL A 26 -14.63 -22.46 34.74
N GLY A 27 -14.63 -23.57 35.52
CA GLY A 27 -15.72 -24.52 35.56
C GLY A 27 -15.73 -25.63 34.47
N ARG A 28 -14.72 -25.70 33.61
CA ARG A 28 -14.61 -26.72 32.56
C ARG A 28 -13.62 -27.83 32.92
N SER A 29 -14.04 -29.08 32.77
CA SER A 29 -13.12 -30.23 32.78
C SER A 29 -12.31 -30.19 31.44
N LEU A 30 -11.13 -29.63 31.47
CA LEU A 30 -10.22 -29.65 30.34
C LEU A 30 -9.46 -30.97 30.29
N PRO A 31 -9.15 -31.52 29.12
CA PRO A 31 -8.17 -32.60 29.03
C PRO A 31 -6.81 -32.06 29.49
N SER A 32 -6.10 -32.86 30.26
CA SER A 32 -4.72 -32.47 30.70
C SER A 32 -3.88 -32.10 29.47
N PRO A 33 -3.22 -30.95 29.47
CA PRO A 33 -2.42 -30.54 28.34
C PRO A 33 -1.30 -31.55 28.10
N SER A 34 -1.13 -31.96 26.86
CA SER A 34 -0.02 -32.79 26.43
C SER A 34 0.97 -31.98 25.60
N LEU A 35 2.19 -32.44 25.47
CA LEU A 35 3.20 -31.77 24.64
C LEU A 35 2.76 -31.57 23.16
N LYS A 36 1.81 -32.38 22.70
CA LYS A 36 1.33 -32.36 21.29
C LYS A 36 -0.03 -31.65 21.12
N CYS A 37 -0.64 -31.16 22.19
CA CYS A 37 -1.90 -30.45 22.06
C CYS A 37 -1.70 -29.09 21.38
N SER A 38 -2.69 -28.69 20.56
CA SER A 38 -2.67 -27.35 19.96
C SER A 38 -3.11 -26.31 20.99
N LEU A 39 -2.28 -25.29 21.21
CA LEU A 39 -2.59 -24.18 22.10
C LEU A 39 -3.85 -23.43 21.65
N GLU A 40 -4.04 -23.27 20.33
CA GLU A 40 -5.19 -22.56 19.77
C GLU A 40 -6.44 -23.45 19.69
N ARG A 41 -6.32 -24.64 19.11
CA ARG A 41 -7.48 -25.47 18.79
C ARG A 41 -8.04 -26.23 19.98
N GLU A 42 -7.16 -26.79 20.82
CA GLU A 42 -7.55 -27.63 21.93
C GLU A 42 -7.66 -26.86 23.24
N LEU A 43 -6.75 -25.88 23.45
CA LEU A 43 -6.78 -25.07 24.67
C LEU A 43 -7.41 -23.69 24.48
N GLY A 44 -7.76 -23.31 23.24
CA GLY A 44 -8.47 -22.07 22.94
C GLY A 44 -7.65 -20.79 23.16
N PHE A 45 -6.31 -20.89 23.13
CA PHE A 45 -5.43 -19.75 23.34
C PHE A 45 -5.42 -18.85 22.11
N ASP A 46 -6.01 -17.68 22.24
CA ASP A 46 -5.95 -16.63 21.22
C ASP A 46 -4.62 -15.84 21.29
N SER A 47 -4.49 -14.80 20.47
CA SER A 47 -3.27 -14.00 20.46
C SER A 47 -2.94 -13.37 21.80
N LEU A 48 -3.94 -12.87 22.53
CA LEU A 48 -3.74 -12.24 23.82
C LEU A 48 -3.34 -13.29 24.86
N THR A 49 -4.00 -14.43 24.85
CA THR A 49 -3.67 -15.56 25.73
C THR A 49 -2.30 -16.15 25.44
N ARG A 50 -1.89 -16.20 24.17
CA ARG A 50 -0.53 -16.62 23.81
C ARG A 50 0.51 -15.62 24.27
N ALA A 51 0.25 -14.33 24.16
CA ALA A 51 1.13 -13.31 24.71
C ALA A 51 1.30 -13.47 26.23
N GLU A 52 0.22 -13.69 26.95
CA GLU A 52 0.22 -13.98 28.38
C GLU A 52 0.96 -15.27 28.73
N LEU A 53 0.76 -16.35 27.93
CA LEU A 53 1.51 -17.59 28.11
C LEU A 53 3.02 -17.36 27.96
N LEU A 54 3.43 -16.67 26.90
CA LEU A 54 4.84 -16.41 26.64
C LEU A 54 5.46 -15.55 27.75
N SER A 55 4.74 -14.54 28.21
CA SER A 55 5.15 -13.70 29.34
C SER A 55 5.37 -14.51 30.63
N ARG A 56 4.40 -15.40 30.98
CA ARG A 56 4.51 -16.27 32.15
C ARG A 56 5.63 -17.30 31.99
N VAL A 57 5.86 -17.82 30.80
CA VAL A 57 6.97 -18.73 30.51
C VAL A 57 8.31 -18.02 30.68
N GLU A 58 8.45 -16.83 30.15
CA GLU A 58 9.69 -16.04 30.32
C GLU A 58 9.99 -15.75 31.79
N GLN A 59 8.98 -15.39 32.56
CA GLN A 59 9.13 -15.20 34.02
C GLN A 59 9.45 -16.50 34.75
N ALA A 60 8.70 -17.57 34.46
CA ALA A 60 8.85 -18.84 35.17
C ALA A 60 10.19 -19.50 34.87
N PHE A 61 10.67 -19.45 33.62
CA PHE A 61 11.89 -20.11 33.20
C PHE A 61 13.12 -19.19 33.18
N SER A 62 12.92 -17.89 33.47
CA SER A 62 13.98 -16.85 33.36
C SER A 62 14.68 -16.90 32.02
N VAL A 63 13.92 -17.01 30.93
CA VAL A 63 14.38 -17.01 29.54
C VAL A 63 13.77 -15.85 28.79
N ARG A 64 14.41 -15.39 27.71
CA ARG A 64 13.81 -14.48 26.73
C ARG A 64 13.46 -15.27 25.48
N LEU A 65 12.20 -15.19 25.05
CA LEU A 65 11.71 -15.84 23.85
C LEU A 65 11.72 -14.85 22.67
N PRO A 66 12.14 -15.28 21.47
CA PRO A 66 12.12 -14.42 20.30
C PRO A 66 10.68 -14.06 19.92
N GLY A 67 10.46 -12.87 19.37
CA GLY A 67 9.11 -12.41 18.98
C GLY A 67 8.40 -13.32 17.96
N LYS A 68 9.16 -14.08 17.15
CA LYS A 68 8.64 -15.13 16.25
C LYS A 68 7.92 -16.26 17.00
N ALA A 69 8.30 -16.55 18.24
CA ALA A 69 7.66 -17.56 19.08
C ALA A 69 6.15 -17.37 19.15
N PHE A 70 5.69 -16.12 19.18
CA PHE A 70 4.29 -15.75 19.24
C PHE A 70 3.44 -16.30 18.06
N VAL A 71 4.04 -16.37 16.87
CA VAL A 71 3.35 -16.78 15.63
C VAL A 71 3.61 -18.25 15.30
N GLN A 72 4.81 -18.73 15.56
CA GLN A 72 5.25 -20.05 15.10
C GLN A 72 4.86 -21.20 16.02
N ILE A 73 4.71 -20.94 17.33
CA ILE A 73 4.42 -21.97 18.32
C ILE A 73 2.93 -22.26 18.38
N ASP A 74 2.54 -23.48 18.09
CA ASP A 74 1.18 -23.97 18.30
C ASP A 74 1.09 -25.14 19.30
N THR A 75 2.23 -25.69 19.74
CA THR A 75 2.26 -26.82 20.68
C THR A 75 3.18 -26.56 21.87
N PRO A 76 2.91 -27.13 23.05
CA PRO A 76 3.83 -27.07 24.18
C PRO A 76 5.20 -27.67 23.90
N ALA A 77 5.31 -28.67 23.01
CA ALA A 77 6.59 -29.27 22.60
C ALA A 77 7.50 -28.25 21.90
N GLU A 78 6.93 -27.45 20.97
CA GLU A 78 7.68 -26.38 20.29
C GLU A 78 8.12 -25.31 21.27
N LEU A 79 7.28 -24.96 22.24
CA LEU A 79 7.60 -23.99 23.28
C LEU A 79 8.72 -24.51 24.20
N LEU A 80 8.68 -25.78 24.59
CA LEU A 80 9.73 -26.43 25.40
C LEU A 80 11.07 -26.42 24.66
N GLN A 81 11.08 -26.75 23.38
CA GLN A 81 12.29 -26.72 22.55
C GLN A 81 12.88 -25.30 22.48
N LEU A 82 12.05 -24.27 22.41
CA LEU A 82 12.52 -22.89 22.44
C LEU A 82 13.06 -22.48 23.79
N ILE A 83 12.44 -22.90 24.90
CA ILE A 83 12.94 -22.67 26.27
C ILE A 83 14.35 -23.27 26.41
N ASP A 84 14.56 -24.50 25.93
CA ASP A 84 15.84 -25.21 26.04
C ASP A 84 16.95 -24.60 25.16
N THR A 85 16.57 -23.95 24.05
CA THR A 85 17.51 -23.28 23.12
C THR A 85 17.71 -21.79 23.44
N SER A 86 16.89 -21.21 24.29
CA SER A 86 16.95 -19.79 24.63
C SER A 86 18.11 -19.47 25.59
N VAL A 87 18.74 -18.34 25.36
CA VAL A 87 19.79 -17.84 26.26
C VAL A 87 19.16 -17.46 27.60
N HIS A 88 19.65 -18.06 28.69
CA HIS A 88 19.27 -17.60 30.04
C HIS A 88 19.95 -16.22 30.27
N PRO A 89 19.22 -15.12 30.38
CA PRO A 89 19.83 -13.89 30.84
C PRO A 89 20.29 -14.15 32.27
N GLY A 90 21.58 -14.02 32.52
CA GLY A 90 22.08 -14.01 33.89
C GLY A 90 21.27 -13.00 34.69
N LYS A 91 20.85 -13.40 35.90
CA LYS A 91 19.93 -12.68 36.84
C LYS A 91 19.47 -11.32 36.30
N ALA A 92 18.18 -11.21 36.00
CA ALA A 92 17.60 -9.95 35.57
C ALA A 92 18.15 -8.84 36.44
N SER A 93 19.03 -8.05 35.88
CA SER A 93 19.50 -6.81 36.51
C SER A 93 18.24 -5.92 36.48
N THR A 94 17.71 -5.62 37.64
CA THR A 94 16.95 -4.43 37.91
C THR A 94 17.92 -3.25 37.79
N GLN A 95 18.48 -3.04 36.60
CA GLN A 95 19.10 -1.75 36.31
C GLN A 95 17.97 -0.77 36.05
N PRO A 96 18.01 0.39 36.71
CA PRO A 96 17.12 1.50 36.39
C PRO A 96 17.21 1.75 34.92
N PHE A 97 16.10 2.12 34.28
CA PHE A 97 16.09 2.53 32.87
C PHE A 97 17.19 3.57 32.66
N GLU A 98 18.31 3.18 32.04
CA GLU A 98 19.34 4.13 31.65
C GLU A 98 18.79 4.95 30.50
N THR A 99 18.71 6.27 30.68
CA THR A 99 18.48 7.19 29.58
C THR A 99 19.64 6.99 28.62
N GLY A 100 19.36 6.42 27.45
CA GLY A 100 20.34 6.36 26.37
C GLY A 100 20.92 7.75 26.14
N GLU A 101 22.21 7.83 25.85
CA GLU A 101 22.81 9.09 25.40
C GLU A 101 21.89 9.64 24.30
N SER A 102 21.42 10.88 24.51
CA SER A 102 20.50 11.55 23.62
C SER A 102 21.00 11.43 22.18
N VAL A 103 20.31 10.63 21.35
CA VAL A 103 20.53 10.53 19.89
C VAL A 103 20.35 11.88 19.18
N LEU A 104 20.05 12.94 19.94
CA LEU A 104 19.91 14.33 19.54
C LEU A 104 21.25 15.04 19.23
N SER A 105 22.37 14.34 19.14
CA SER A 105 23.65 14.92 18.74
C SER A 105 23.72 15.06 17.24
N GLU A 106 23.14 16.11 16.73
CA GLU A 106 23.29 16.84 15.47
C GLU A 106 21.97 17.42 15.01
N THR A 107 21.36 18.26 15.84
CA THR A 107 20.28 19.15 15.42
C THR A 107 20.80 20.31 14.56
N ALA A 108 21.40 20.01 13.44
CA ALA A 108 21.42 20.95 12.34
C ALA A 108 19.94 21.08 11.88
N THR A 109 19.41 22.30 11.91
CA THR A 109 18.10 22.64 11.33
C THR A 109 18.07 22.15 9.89
N ALA A 110 17.60 20.93 9.66
CA ALA A 110 17.48 20.38 8.33
C ALA A 110 16.42 21.20 7.60
N SER A 111 16.80 21.82 6.50
CA SER A 111 15.82 22.43 5.58
C SER A 111 14.85 21.32 5.13
N LEU A 112 13.61 21.67 4.79
CA LEU A 112 12.62 20.70 4.36
C LEU A 112 12.55 20.59 2.83
N PRO A 113 12.19 19.43 2.27
CA PRO A 113 12.06 19.20 0.82
C PRO A 113 10.78 19.86 0.26
N THR A 114 10.62 21.18 0.48
CA THR A 114 9.39 21.91 0.10
C THR A 114 9.15 21.92 -1.40
N GLY A 115 10.21 21.84 -2.22
CA GLY A 115 10.14 21.77 -3.67
C GLY A 115 9.83 20.38 -4.24
N ALA A 116 9.93 19.33 -3.43
CA ALA A 116 9.68 17.97 -3.87
C ALA A 116 8.19 17.77 -4.25
N GLN A 117 7.98 17.16 -5.41
CA GLN A 117 6.66 16.86 -5.96
C GLN A 117 6.29 15.39 -5.87
N THR A 118 7.26 14.51 -5.61
CA THR A 118 7.07 13.06 -5.47
C THR A 118 7.77 12.54 -4.22
N LEU A 119 7.35 11.37 -3.71
CA LEU A 119 8.02 10.72 -2.57
C LEU A 119 9.47 10.29 -2.89
N PRO A 120 9.79 9.77 -4.09
CA PRO A 120 11.16 9.55 -4.49
C PRO A 120 12.04 10.81 -4.45
N GLU A 121 11.50 11.98 -4.86
CA GLU A 121 12.23 13.24 -4.77
C GLU A 121 12.49 13.67 -3.32
N VAL A 122 11.55 13.39 -2.40
CA VAL A 122 11.76 13.62 -0.96
C VAL A 122 12.95 12.81 -0.46
N LEU A 123 13.00 11.52 -0.77
CA LEU A 123 14.10 10.65 -0.37
C LEU A 123 15.43 11.10 -1.00
N ALA A 124 15.43 11.35 -2.30
CA ALA A 124 16.63 11.82 -3.02
C ALA A 124 17.17 13.15 -2.45
N TRP A 125 16.27 14.05 -2.06
CA TRP A 125 16.64 15.30 -1.41
C TRP A 125 17.34 15.07 -0.06
N HIS A 126 16.82 14.18 0.79
CA HIS A 126 17.46 13.84 2.08
C HIS A 126 18.81 13.16 1.89
N VAL A 127 18.93 12.27 0.89
CA VAL A 127 20.21 11.64 0.55
C VAL A 127 21.25 12.71 0.17
N ALA A 128 20.86 13.68 -0.67
CA ALA A 128 21.76 14.74 -1.11
C ALA A 128 22.18 15.70 0.02
N GLN A 129 21.33 15.95 1.02
CA GLN A 129 21.60 16.88 2.11
C GLN A 129 22.29 16.21 3.32
N HIS A 130 21.90 15.01 3.69
CA HIS A 130 22.35 14.34 4.91
C HIS A 130 22.16 12.81 4.85
N GLY A 131 22.66 12.18 3.78
CA GLY A 131 22.47 10.75 3.50
C GLY A 131 22.80 9.79 4.64
N GLU A 132 23.87 10.08 5.39
CA GLU A 132 24.33 9.22 6.51
C GLU A 132 23.50 9.39 7.79
N ARG A 133 22.64 10.40 7.87
CA ARG A 133 21.77 10.59 9.03
C ARG A 133 20.81 9.41 9.18
N ILE A 134 20.66 8.91 10.41
CA ILE A 134 19.74 7.82 10.73
C ILE A 134 18.30 8.34 10.63
N HIS A 135 17.52 7.70 9.77
CA HIS A 135 16.09 7.95 9.63
C HIS A 135 15.25 7.01 10.48
N VAL A 136 15.57 5.71 10.48
CA VAL A 136 14.79 4.71 11.20
C VAL A 136 15.68 3.93 12.17
N HIS A 137 15.23 3.83 13.43
CA HIS A 137 15.72 2.89 14.42
C HIS A 137 14.75 1.70 14.44
N LEU A 138 15.10 0.63 13.74
CA LEU A 138 14.21 -0.50 13.49
C LEU A 138 14.44 -1.61 14.54
N TYR A 139 13.41 -1.90 15.33
CA TYR A 139 13.39 -3.04 16.25
C TYR A 139 12.88 -4.28 15.46
N GLU A 140 13.80 -5.11 15.00
CA GLU A 140 13.45 -6.36 14.32
C GLU A 140 13.12 -7.45 15.36
N GLU A 141 14.09 -8.27 15.78
CA GLU A 141 13.87 -9.38 16.71
C GLU A 141 14.56 -9.18 18.06
N GLU A 142 15.61 -8.37 18.06
CA GLU A 142 16.41 -8.06 19.23
C GLU A 142 15.90 -6.78 19.93
N ASP A 143 16.22 -6.64 21.22
CA ASP A 143 15.87 -5.44 21.98
C ASP A 143 16.72 -4.20 21.55
N GLN A 144 17.75 -4.41 20.72
CA GLN A 144 18.57 -3.34 20.15
C GLN A 144 18.09 -2.96 18.76
N PRO A 145 17.81 -1.66 18.51
CA PRO A 145 17.35 -1.22 17.20
C PRO A 145 18.48 -1.21 16.17
N VAL A 146 18.18 -1.66 14.96
CA VAL A 146 19.08 -1.57 13.81
C VAL A 146 18.88 -0.21 13.13
N PRO A 147 19.94 0.61 12.99
CA PRO A 147 19.82 1.91 12.35
C PRO A 147 19.73 1.78 10.83
N VAL A 148 18.85 2.59 10.21
CA VAL A 148 18.72 2.72 8.76
C VAL A 148 18.86 4.20 8.41
N SER A 149 19.94 4.57 7.70
CA SER A 149 20.18 5.92 7.22
C SER A 149 19.36 6.21 5.94
N TYR A 150 19.26 7.49 5.54
CA TYR A 150 18.63 7.86 4.27
C TYR A 150 19.37 7.23 3.09
N GLN A 151 20.70 7.19 3.13
CA GLN A 151 21.52 6.56 2.09
C GLN A 151 21.25 5.07 2.02
N ALA A 152 21.25 4.36 3.16
CA ALA A 152 20.96 2.93 3.21
C ALA A 152 19.54 2.60 2.67
N LEU A 153 18.55 3.45 2.99
CA LEU A 153 17.19 3.32 2.46
C LEU A 153 17.19 3.48 0.93
N PHE A 154 17.89 4.48 0.42
CA PHE A 154 17.96 4.72 -1.03
C PHE A 154 18.70 3.60 -1.76
N ASP A 155 19.83 3.13 -1.25
CA ASP A 155 20.62 2.08 -1.89
C ASP A 155 19.86 0.74 -1.93
N GLY A 156 19.21 0.38 -0.81
CA GLY A 156 18.34 -0.80 -0.75
C GLY A 156 17.16 -0.70 -1.71
N ALA A 157 16.52 0.47 -1.78
CA ALA A 157 15.42 0.72 -2.70
C ALA A 157 15.89 0.69 -4.17
N ALA A 158 17.06 1.25 -4.47
CA ALA A 158 17.65 1.23 -5.80
C ALA A 158 17.97 -0.19 -6.28
N ALA A 159 18.47 -1.05 -5.39
CA ALA A 159 18.70 -2.47 -5.70
C ALA A 159 17.40 -3.19 -6.05
N ILE A 160 16.33 -3.00 -5.26
CA ILE A 160 15.00 -3.55 -5.54
C ILE A 160 14.46 -3.02 -6.87
N ALA A 161 14.53 -1.71 -7.12
CA ALA A 161 14.06 -1.10 -8.37
C ALA A 161 14.79 -1.66 -9.60
N SER A 162 16.09 -1.87 -9.50
CA SER A 162 16.90 -2.53 -10.55
C SER A 162 16.39 -3.95 -10.83
N GLY A 163 16.13 -4.73 -9.78
CA GLY A 163 15.57 -6.08 -9.90
C GLY A 163 14.17 -6.13 -10.51
N LEU A 164 13.33 -5.15 -10.19
CA LEU A 164 12.00 -5.00 -10.79
C LEU A 164 12.08 -4.70 -12.28
N ARG A 165 12.97 -3.78 -12.68
CA ARG A 165 13.23 -3.49 -14.09
C ARG A 165 13.77 -4.69 -14.85
N ALA A 166 14.71 -5.45 -14.25
CA ALA A 166 15.21 -6.69 -14.85
C ALA A 166 14.09 -7.72 -15.11
N ARG A 167 13.03 -7.70 -14.31
CA ARG A 167 11.80 -8.50 -14.49
C ARG A 167 10.74 -7.81 -15.37
N ARG A 168 11.11 -6.70 -16.02
CA ARG A 168 10.26 -5.94 -16.96
C ARG A 168 8.99 -5.37 -16.34
N VAL A 169 9.06 -5.01 -15.09
CA VAL A 169 8.01 -4.21 -14.47
C VAL A 169 7.96 -2.86 -15.18
N SER A 170 6.77 -2.47 -15.61
CA SER A 170 6.53 -1.21 -16.31
C SER A 170 5.98 -0.17 -15.35
N PRO A 171 6.29 1.12 -15.56
CA PRO A 171 5.67 2.20 -14.80
C PRO A 171 4.14 2.13 -14.84
N GLY A 172 3.51 2.48 -13.70
CA GLY A 172 2.08 2.40 -13.51
C GLY A 172 1.53 0.99 -13.25
N GLN A 173 2.37 -0.05 -13.26
CA GLN A 173 1.95 -1.39 -12.84
C GLN A 173 1.92 -1.52 -11.33
N SER A 174 0.94 -2.25 -10.81
CA SER A 174 0.80 -2.48 -9.37
C SER A 174 1.63 -3.67 -8.90
N ILE A 175 2.34 -3.50 -7.79
CA ILE A 175 3.13 -4.54 -7.13
C ILE A 175 2.67 -4.66 -5.68
N ALA A 176 2.27 -5.86 -5.29
CA ALA A 176 1.85 -6.12 -3.92
C ALA A 176 3.05 -6.38 -3.00
N ILE A 177 3.00 -5.80 -1.79
CA ILE A 177 3.98 -5.99 -0.72
C ILE A 177 3.31 -6.77 0.40
N MET A 178 3.72 -8.01 0.61
CA MET A 178 3.28 -8.89 1.69
C MET A 178 4.46 -9.22 2.61
N LEU A 179 5.02 -8.19 3.22
CA LEU A 179 6.18 -8.27 4.10
C LEU A 179 5.82 -7.80 5.52
N PRO A 180 6.46 -8.33 6.56
CA PRO A 180 6.38 -7.76 7.90
C PRO A 180 7.07 -6.39 7.96
N THR A 181 6.91 -5.68 9.08
CA THR A 181 7.68 -4.47 9.36
C THR A 181 9.16 -4.83 9.47
N SER A 182 9.94 -4.47 8.45
CA SER A 182 11.35 -4.84 8.29
C SER A 182 12.07 -3.87 7.35
N ARG A 183 13.39 -3.95 7.26
CA ARG A 183 14.18 -3.21 6.26
C ARG A 183 13.71 -3.52 4.84
N ASP A 184 13.39 -4.76 4.56
CA ASP A 184 12.95 -5.23 3.25
C ASP A 184 11.62 -4.60 2.83
N TYR A 185 10.74 -4.33 3.80
CA TYR A 185 9.51 -3.58 3.52
C TYR A 185 9.83 -2.15 3.08
N LEU A 186 10.71 -1.46 3.82
CA LEU A 186 11.10 -0.09 3.53
C LEU A 186 11.77 0.02 2.15
N PHE A 187 12.70 -0.88 1.87
CA PHE A 187 13.43 -0.96 0.59
C PHE A 187 12.48 -1.30 -0.57
N SER A 188 11.58 -2.27 -0.37
CA SER A 188 10.62 -2.67 -1.40
C SER A 188 9.64 -1.56 -1.73
N PHE A 189 9.12 -0.83 -0.75
CA PHE A 189 8.18 0.25 -0.97
C PHE A 189 8.79 1.36 -1.85
N PHE A 190 9.95 1.90 -1.47
CA PHE A 190 10.64 2.90 -2.28
C PHE A 190 11.22 2.32 -3.58
N GLY A 191 11.65 1.06 -3.59
CA GLY A 191 12.11 0.39 -4.80
C GLY A 191 11.02 0.30 -5.88
N ILE A 192 9.78 0.05 -5.47
CA ILE A 192 8.62 0.06 -6.37
C ILE A 192 8.39 1.47 -6.91
N LEU A 193 8.41 2.49 -6.06
CA LEU A 193 8.25 3.89 -6.49
C LEU A 193 9.38 4.35 -7.43
N LEU A 194 10.63 4.00 -7.14
CA LEU A 194 11.80 4.29 -7.99
C LEU A 194 11.72 3.58 -9.35
N ALA A 195 11.05 2.42 -9.42
CA ALA A 195 10.76 1.75 -10.68
C ALA A 195 9.58 2.38 -11.45
N GLY A 196 8.93 3.41 -10.89
CA GLY A 196 7.71 4.03 -11.43
C GLY A 196 6.46 3.18 -11.28
N ALA A 197 6.51 2.11 -10.50
CA ALA A 197 5.40 1.21 -10.23
C ALA A 197 4.61 1.64 -8.98
N ILE A 198 3.45 1.03 -8.77
CA ILE A 198 2.52 1.40 -7.71
C ILE A 198 2.59 0.35 -6.59
N PRO A 199 3.03 0.69 -5.38
CA PRO A 199 3.00 -0.21 -4.24
C PRO A 199 1.56 -0.47 -3.76
N VAL A 200 1.29 -1.73 -3.43
CA VAL A 200 0.02 -2.21 -2.88
C VAL A 200 0.32 -2.98 -1.59
N PRO A 201 0.38 -2.30 -0.45
CA PRO A 201 0.62 -2.96 0.83
C PRO A 201 -0.53 -3.87 1.22
N ILE A 202 -0.20 -5.12 1.53
CA ILE A 202 -1.15 -6.12 2.06
C ILE A 202 -0.54 -6.79 3.29
N TYR A 203 -1.40 -7.21 4.21
CA TYR A 203 -0.90 -7.82 5.45
C TYR A 203 -0.47 -9.28 5.23
N PRO A 204 0.64 -9.72 5.85
CA PRO A 204 1.06 -11.12 5.78
C PRO A 204 0.08 -12.03 6.54
N PRO A 205 -0.06 -13.33 6.14
CA PRO A 205 -0.90 -14.28 6.86
C PRO A 205 -0.32 -14.54 8.25
N LEU A 206 -1.06 -14.16 9.28
CA LEU A 206 -0.62 -14.30 10.67
C LEU A 206 -1.02 -15.63 11.30
N ARG A 207 -2.00 -16.37 10.73
CA ARG A 207 -2.57 -17.58 11.34
C ARG A 207 -2.97 -18.65 10.33
N PRO A 208 -2.58 -19.93 10.53
CA PRO A 208 -3.00 -21.04 9.67
C PRO A 208 -4.50 -21.30 9.69
N ALA A 209 -5.19 -21.05 10.81
CA ALA A 209 -6.61 -21.33 10.97
C ALA A 209 -7.53 -20.43 10.12
N GLN A 210 -7.06 -19.24 9.73
CA GLN A 210 -7.81 -18.27 8.91
C GLN A 210 -7.26 -18.17 7.48
N LEU A 211 -6.46 -19.14 7.04
CA LEU A 211 -5.72 -19.07 5.78
C LEU A 211 -6.66 -18.95 4.55
N GLU A 212 -7.81 -19.64 4.55
CA GLU A 212 -8.75 -19.61 3.41
C GLU A 212 -9.38 -18.22 3.22
N ASP A 213 -9.92 -17.64 4.29
CA ASP A 213 -10.52 -16.30 4.23
C ASP A 213 -9.48 -15.22 3.90
N HIS A 214 -8.27 -15.39 4.45
CA HIS A 214 -7.14 -14.53 4.17
C HIS A 214 -6.73 -14.59 2.68
N LEU A 215 -6.55 -15.80 2.15
CA LEU A 215 -6.19 -16.00 0.74
C LEU A 215 -7.27 -15.49 -0.21
N ARG A 216 -8.54 -15.73 0.09
CA ARG A 216 -9.66 -15.24 -0.70
C ARG A 216 -9.64 -13.71 -0.78
N ARG A 217 -9.51 -13.05 0.37
CA ARG A 217 -9.46 -11.59 0.42
C ARG A 217 -8.25 -11.02 -0.31
N HIS A 218 -7.07 -11.67 -0.18
CA HIS A 218 -5.87 -11.26 -0.91
C HIS A 218 -6.02 -11.47 -2.40
N ALA A 219 -6.67 -12.56 -2.82
CA ALA A 219 -6.99 -12.79 -4.22
C ALA A 219 -7.86 -11.66 -4.79
N ASP A 220 -8.91 -11.26 -4.07
CA ASP A 220 -9.78 -10.15 -4.46
C ASP A 220 -9.02 -8.81 -4.57
N ILE A 221 -8.10 -8.53 -3.62
CA ILE A 221 -7.25 -7.33 -3.64
C ILE A 221 -6.31 -7.36 -4.85
N LEU A 222 -5.58 -8.45 -5.04
CA LEU A 222 -4.59 -8.59 -6.10
C LEU A 222 -5.24 -8.56 -7.50
N GLU A 223 -6.42 -9.13 -7.63
CA GLU A 223 -7.19 -9.10 -8.88
C GLU A 223 -7.71 -7.69 -9.19
N ASN A 224 -8.28 -6.99 -8.20
CA ASN A 224 -8.72 -5.60 -8.36
C ASN A 224 -7.54 -4.68 -8.66
N ALA A 225 -6.42 -4.81 -7.92
CA ALA A 225 -5.19 -4.05 -8.15
C ALA A 225 -4.54 -4.37 -9.50
N ALA A 226 -4.95 -5.44 -10.18
CA ALA A 226 -4.25 -6.01 -11.34
C ALA A 226 -2.75 -6.19 -11.07
N ALA A 227 -2.40 -6.63 -9.85
CA ALA A 227 -1.02 -6.76 -9.43
C ALA A 227 -0.25 -7.73 -10.34
N VAL A 228 0.91 -7.28 -10.84
CA VAL A 228 1.75 -8.09 -11.73
C VAL A 228 2.77 -8.93 -10.96
N MET A 229 3.14 -8.48 -9.77
CA MET A 229 4.10 -9.14 -8.90
C MET A 229 3.65 -9.07 -7.44
N LEU A 230 4.04 -10.07 -6.66
CA LEU A 230 3.89 -10.13 -5.20
C LEU A 230 5.28 -10.31 -4.58
N ILE A 231 5.70 -9.35 -3.76
CA ILE A 231 6.91 -9.42 -2.95
C ILE A 231 6.54 -9.97 -1.58
N THR A 232 7.20 -11.04 -1.15
CA THR A 232 6.88 -11.74 0.10
C THR A 232 8.12 -12.30 0.78
N VAL A 233 7.94 -12.89 1.96
CA VAL A 233 9.01 -13.59 2.69
C VAL A 233 9.16 -15.04 2.21
N PRO A 234 10.34 -15.69 2.37
CA PRO A 234 10.56 -17.07 1.95
C PRO A 234 9.51 -18.04 2.50
N GLU A 235 9.09 -17.89 3.77
CA GLU A 235 8.15 -18.76 4.46
C GLU A 235 6.74 -18.70 3.87
N ALA A 236 6.33 -17.53 3.36
CA ALA A 236 5.02 -17.34 2.74
C ALA A 236 5.01 -17.63 1.23
N ARG A 237 6.16 -18.00 0.63
CA ARG A 237 6.29 -18.21 -0.82
C ARG A 237 5.34 -19.29 -1.37
N ALA A 238 5.16 -20.39 -0.63
CA ALA A 238 4.23 -21.45 -1.03
C ALA A 238 2.78 -20.94 -1.13
N VAL A 239 2.36 -20.15 -0.14
CA VAL A 239 1.05 -19.50 -0.08
C VAL A 239 0.90 -18.47 -1.22
N ALA A 240 1.92 -17.68 -1.47
CA ALA A 240 1.95 -16.70 -2.54
C ALA A 240 1.86 -17.35 -3.95
N HIS A 241 2.45 -18.53 -4.14
CA HIS A 241 2.28 -19.30 -5.37
C HIS A 241 0.85 -19.83 -5.58
N LEU A 242 0.13 -20.14 -4.50
CA LEU A 242 -1.30 -20.48 -4.60
C LEU A 242 -2.13 -19.27 -5.06
N LEU A 243 -1.86 -18.08 -4.55
CA LEU A 243 -2.47 -16.83 -5.03
C LEU A 243 -2.13 -16.59 -6.50
N ARG A 244 -0.85 -16.73 -6.87
CA ARG A 244 -0.42 -16.62 -8.26
C ARG A 244 -1.17 -17.56 -9.20
N ALA A 245 -1.47 -18.78 -8.77
CA ALA A 245 -2.22 -19.73 -9.58
C ALA A 245 -3.67 -19.28 -9.86
N GLN A 246 -4.28 -18.52 -8.95
CA GLN A 246 -5.68 -18.07 -9.08
C GLN A 246 -5.82 -16.74 -9.83
N ILE A 247 -4.81 -15.87 -9.79
CA ILE A 247 -4.90 -14.49 -10.27
C ILE A 247 -4.21 -14.35 -11.64
N SER A 248 -4.96 -13.92 -12.63
CA SER A 248 -4.46 -13.89 -14.01
C SER A 248 -3.38 -12.82 -14.25
N SER A 249 -3.45 -11.70 -13.56
CA SER A 249 -2.49 -10.58 -13.66
C SER A 249 -1.16 -10.87 -12.96
N LEU A 250 -1.15 -11.75 -11.93
CA LEU A 250 0.02 -12.00 -11.10
C LEU A 250 1.02 -12.90 -11.85
N GLU A 251 2.02 -12.29 -12.46
CA GLU A 251 3.01 -12.98 -13.29
C GLU A 251 4.15 -13.58 -12.47
N ASP A 252 4.56 -12.91 -11.38
CA ASP A 252 5.71 -13.31 -10.57
C ASP A 252 5.46 -13.21 -9.05
N VAL A 253 6.21 -14.02 -8.30
CA VAL A 253 6.32 -13.99 -6.84
C VAL A 253 7.79 -14.00 -6.51
N SER A 254 8.28 -12.95 -5.88
CA SER A 254 9.69 -12.76 -5.56
C SER A 254 9.90 -12.46 -4.07
N ILE A 255 11.12 -12.66 -3.61
CA ILE A 255 11.58 -12.18 -2.31
C ILE A 255 12.56 -11.01 -2.51
N PRO A 256 12.71 -10.11 -1.53
CA PRO A 256 13.55 -8.92 -1.67
C PRO A 256 15.00 -9.24 -2.07
N GLU A 257 15.59 -10.29 -1.53
CA GLU A 257 16.96 -10.69 -1.83
C GLU A 257 17.16 -11.10 -3.29
N GLU A 258 16.17 -11.79 -3.90
CA GLU A 258 16.21 -12.16 -5.32
C GLU A 258 16.09 -10.94 -6.24
N LEU A 259 15.38 -9.91 -5.80
CA LEU A 259 15.28 -8.66 -6.52
C LEU A 259 16.59 -7.88 -6.43
N ALA A 260 17.13 -7.73 -5.23
CA ALA A 260 18.38 -7.00 -4.98
C ALA A 260 19.61 -7.65 -5.66
N ALA A 261 19.63 -8.97 -5.80
CA ALA A 261 20.71 -9.69 -6.48
C ALA A 261 20.71 -9.50 -8.01
N SER A 262 19.61 -9.00 -8.59
CA SER A 262 19.45 -8.83 -10.04
C SER A 262 19.79 -7.40 -10.46
N THR A 263 21.06 -7.00 -10.37
CA THR A 263 21.50 -5.64 -10.69
C THR A 263 21.62 -5.39 -12.19
N MET A 264 21.00 -4.32 -12.65
CA MET A 264 21.29 -3.68 -13.96
C MET A 264 22.00 -2.36 -13.69
N GLY A 265 23.17 -2.19 -14.29
CA GLY A 265 24.11 -1.13 -13.96
C GLY A 265 23.78 0.28 -14.45
N GLU A 266 22.53 0.69 -14.55
CA GLU A 266 22.15 2.06 -14.95
C GLU A 266 21.62 2.87 -13.77
N PRO A 267 21.99 4.16 -13.67
CA PRO A 267 21.54 5.02 -12.60
C PRO A 267 20.02 5.17 -12.61
N LEU A 268 19.43 5.04 -11.43
CA LEU A 268 18.02 5.28 -11.18
C LEU A 268 17.81 6.77 -10.96
N THR A 269 17.19 7.43 -11.92
CA THR A 269 16.65 8.76 -11.70
C THR A 269 15.23 8.66 -11.18
N ALA A 270 14.93 9.41 -10.13
CA ALA A 270 13.59 9.49 -9.57
C ALA A 270 12.68 10.22 -10.58
N HIS A 271 11.85 9.47 -11.30
CA HIS A 271 10.92 10.03 -12.26
C HIS A 271 9.49 9.67 -11.90
N GLY A 272 8.61 10.62 -12.01
CA GLY A 272 7.18 10.50 -11.79
C GLY A 272 6.54 11.88 -11.81
N HIS A 273 5.26 11.93 -12.12
CA HIS A 273 4.49 13.16 -12.05
C HIS A 273 3.79 13.26 -10.69
N THR A 274 3.58 14.47 -10.22
CA THR A 274 2.88 14.74 -8.95
C THR A 274 1.49 14.09 -8.87
N ASP A 275 0.85 13.89 -10.02
CA ASP A 275 -0.47 13.28 -10.16
C ASP A 275 -0.47 11.77 -10.38
N ASP A 276 0.70 11.15 -10.49
CA ASP A 276 0.80 9.69 -10.59
C ASP A 276 0.35 9.03 -9.29
N ILE A 277 -0.25 7.84 -9.42
CA ILE A 277 -0.65 7.06 -8.25
C ILE A 277 0.62 6.57 -7.54
N ALA A 278 0.83 7.05 -6.32
CA ALA A 278 1.95 6.67 -5.47
C ALA A 278 1.62 5.49 -4.55
N LEU A 279 0.34 5.21 -4.33
CA LEU A 279 -0.10 4.17 -3.40
C LEU A 279 -1.52 3.73 -3.74
N LEU A 280 -1.77 2.42 -3.73
CA LEU A 280 -3.11 1.85 -3.62
C LEU A 280 -3.31 1.34 -2.19
N GLN A 281 -4.05 2.10 -1.39
CA GLN A 281 -4.37 1.73 -0.02
C GLN A 281 -5.69 0.95 0.01
N TYR A 282 -5.61 -0.35 0.32
CA TYR A 282 -6.82 -1.17 0.43
C TYR A 282 -7.44 -1.06 1.81
N THR A 283 -8.70 -0.67 1.82
CA THR A 283 -9.52 -0.63 3.03
C THR A 283 -10.41 -1.87 3.14
N SER A 284 -10.66 -2.29 4.38
CA SER A 284 -11.62 -3.35 4.66
C SER A 284 -13.04 -2.81 4.54
N GLY A 285 -13.57 -2.72 3.32
CA GLY A 285 -14.96 -2.32 3.13
C GLY A 285 -15.91 -3.13 4.03
N SER A 286 -16.89 -2.47 4.64
CA SER A 286 -17.95 -3.12 5.45
C SER A 286 -18.78 -4.14 4.64
N THR A 287 -18.73 -4.05 3.31
CA THR A 287 -19.44 -4.94 2.35
C THR A 287 -18.63 -6.18 1.95
N GLY A 288 -17.48 -6.44 2.58
CA GLY A 288 -16.64 -7.59 2.24
C GLY A 288 -15.76 -7.42 1.00
N THR A 289 -16.13 -6.60 0.03
CA THR A 289 -15.34 -6.35 -1.18
C THR A 289 -14.26 -5.30 -0.90
N PRO A 290 -12.98 -5.59 -1.15
CA PRO A 290 -11.88 -4.64 -0.94
C PRO A 290 -12.01 -3.43 -1.86
N LYS A 291 -11.70 -2.23 -1.34
CA LYS A 291 -11.66 -0.99 -2.09
C LYS A 291 -10.24 -0.45 -2.09
N GLY A 292 -9.64 -0.32 -3.27
CA GLY A 292 -8.31 0.26 -3.45
C GLY A 292 -8.40 1.77 -3.60
N VAL A 293 -8.11 2.52 -2.55
CA VAL A 293 -8.07 3.99 -2.58
C VAL A 293 -6.86 4.44 -3.39
N MET A 294 -7.08 5.26 -4.41
CA MET A 294 -6.02 5.83 -5.24
C MET A 294 -5.44 7.07 -4.59
N LEU A 295 -4.17 7.01 -4.21
CA LEU A 295 -3.45 8.13 -3.62
C LEU A 295 -2.29 8.54 -4.53
N SER A 296 -2.34 9.77 -5.01
CA SER A 296 -1.24 10.35 -5.81
C SER A 296 -0.13 10.89 -4.91
N HIS A 297 1.03 11.17 -5.51
CA HIS A 297 2.10 11.86 -4.79
C HIS A 297 1.62 13.20 -4.22
N SER A 298 0.83 13.96 -4.98
CA SER A 298 0.26 15.23 -4.52
C SER A 298 -0.66 15.06 -3.32
N ASN A 299 -1.52 14.03 -3.30
CA ASN A 299 -2.40 13.76 -2.16
C ASN A 299 -1.60 13.46 -0.90
N LEU A 300 -0.60 12.55 -0.99
CA LEU A 300 0.23 12.15 0.14
C LEU A 300 1.04 13.32 0.68
N LEU A 301 1.73 14.08 -0.18
CA LEU A 301 2.53 15.21 0.24
C LEU A 301 1.68 16.36 0.84
N ALA A 302 0.49 16.62 0.27
CA ALA A 302 -0.44 17.59 0.83
C ALA A 302 -0.90 17.20 2.24
N ASN A 303 -1.21 15.92 2.45
CA ASN A 303 -1.61 15.41 3.77
C ASN A 303 -0.47 15.49 4.78
N ILE A 304 0.72 15.02 4.41
CA ILE A 304 1.91 15.05 5.28
C ILE A 304 2.23 16.49 5.72
N ARG A 305 2.22 17.45 4.78
CA ARG A 305 2.47 18.86 5.08
C ARG A 305 1.42 19.44 6.01
N ALA A 306 0.14 19.18 5.75
CA ALA A 306 -0.96 19.66 6.58
C ALA A 306 -0.96 19.04 8.00
N MET A 307 -0.62 17.75 8.11
CA MET A 307 -0.42 17.10 9.42
C MET A 307 0.73 17.72 10.18
N GLY A 308 1.87 17.95 9.53
CA GLY A 308 3.02 18.58 10.17
C GLY A 308 2.75 19.99 10.67
N GLU A 309 1.96 20.77 9.93
CA GLU A 309 1.48 22.08 10.36
C GLU A 309 0.55 21.97 11.58
N ALA A 310 -0.45 21.05 11.52
CA ALA A 310 -1.40 20.85 12.61
C ALA A 310 -0.76 20.36 13.92
N VAL A 311 0.31 19.59 13.82
CA VAL A 311 1.07 19.01 14.95
C VAL A 311 2.21 19.92 15.40
N GLU A 312 2.53 20.97 14.64
CA GLU A 312 3.69 21.82 14.86
C GLU A 312 4.97 20.98 14.98
N VAL A 313 5.26 20.19 13.93
CA VAL A 313 6.45 19.31 13.93
C VAL A 313 7.71 20.14 14.08
N LYS A 314 8.59 19.71 15.00
CA LYS A 314 9.84 20.37 15.35
C LYS A 314 11.04 19.49 14.98
N PRO A 315 12.22 20.07 14.70
CA PRO A 315 13.42 19.29 14.35
C PRO A 315 13.88 18.32 15.46
N GLU A 316 13.56 18.62 16.72
CA GLU A 316 13.85 17.80 17.89
C GLU A 316 12.83 16.70 18.16
N ASP A 317 11.76 16.60 17.35
CA ASP A 317 10.77 15.55 17.52
C ASP A 317 11.34 14.19 17.14
N CYS A 318 10.85 13.16 17.81
CA CYS A 318 11.09 11.76 17.51
C CYS A 318 9.74 11.02 17.50
N PHE A 319 9.48 10.29 16.43
CA PHE A 319 8.26 9.48 16.31
C PHE A 319 8.55 8.05 16.78
N VAL A 320 7.70 7.51 17.65
CA VAL A 320 7.75 6.10 18.05
C VAL A 320 6.52 5.38 17.53
N SER A 321 6.69 4.30 16.77
CA SER A 321 5.57 3.60 16.14
C SER A 321 5.73 2.09 16.20
N TRP A 322 4.63 1.40 16.53
CA TRP A 322 4.44 -0.03 16.36
C TRP A 322 3.34 -0.35 15.34
N LEU A 323 2.79 0.68 14.71
CA LEU A 323 1.71 0.52 13.75
C LEU A 323 2.17 -0.23 12.49
N PRO A 324 1.31 -1.09 11.94
CA PRO A 324 1.64 -1.83 10.74
C PRO A 324 1.80 -0.91 9.53
N LEU A 325 2.83 -1.14 8.72
CA LEU A 325 3.11 -0.37 7.51
C LEU A 325 2.15 -0.67 6.34
N TYR A 326 1.31 -1.69 6.45
CA TYR A 326 0.22 -1.93 5.48
C TYR A 326 -1.06 -1.14 5.81
N HIS A 327 -1.04 -0.30 6.86
CA HIS A 327 -2.12 0.59 7.26
C HIS A 327 -1.69 2.05 7.11
N ASP A 328 -2.60 2.92 6.66
CA ASP A 328 -2.36 4.34 6.38
C ASP A 328 -1.71 5.09 7.55
N MET A 329 -2.20 4.89 8.78
CA MET A 329 -1.67 5.58 9.97
C MET A 329 -0.19 5.21 10.26
N GLY A 330 0.20 3.95 10.05
CA GLY A 330 1.60 3.51 10.20
C GLY A 330 2.47 3.91 9.01
N LEU A 331 1.95 3.75 7.79
CA LEU A 331 2.69 4.02 6.56
C LEU A 331 2.84 5.53 6.32
N ILE A 332 1.72 6.24 6.24
CA ILE A 332 1.70 7.66 5.86
C ILE A 332 1.96 8.54 7.10
N GLY A 333 1.20 8.31 8.17
CA GLY A 333 1.28 9.13 9.38
C GLY A 333 2.62 9.02 10.10
N ALA A 334 3.06 7.80 10.40
CA ALA A 334 4.30 7.60 11.13
C ALA A 334 5.53 7.63 10.22
N TRP A 335 5.64 6.75 9.22
CA TRP A 335 6.88 6.61 8.46
C TRP A 335 7.09 7.73 7.43
N LEU A 336 6.17 7.93 6.48
CA LEU A 336 6.36 8.94 5.43
C LEU A 336 6.31 10.38 6.00
N GLY A 337 5.56 10.60 7.08
CA GLY A 337 5.59 11.85 7.83
C GLY A 337 6.97 12.11 8.44
N SER A 338 7.55 11.15 9.16
CA SER A 338 8.89 11.25 9.72
C SER A 338 9.96 11.43 8.64
N LEU A 339 9.81 10.76 7.51
CA LEU A 339 10.69 10.92 6.35
C LEU A 339 10.68 12.36 5.85
N TYR A 340 9.50 12.94 5.60
CA TYR A 340 9.39 14.28 5.05
C TYR A 340 9.99 15.36 5.97
N PHE A 341 9.70 15.26 7.29
CA PHE A 341 10.15 16.26 8.26
C PHE A 341 11.57 16.00 8.81
N ALA A 342 12.27 15.00 8.30
CA ALA A 342 13.62 14.61 8.75
C ALA A 342 13.72 14.33 10.25
N ILE A 343 12.63 13.85 10.87
CA ILE A 343 12.63 13.44 12.28
C ILE A 343 12.92 11.94 12.40
N PRO A 344 13.67 11.50 13.43
CA PRO A 344 13.94 10.07 13.65
C PRO A 344 12.65 9.30 13.92
N LEU A 345 12.59 8.07 13.43
CA LEU A 345 11.51 7.12 13.66
C LEU A 345 12.02 5.89 14.40
N ALA A 346 11.56 5.64 15.62
CA ALA A 346 11.71 4.36 16.28
C ALA A 346 10.54 3.44 15.87
N LEU A 347 10.85 2.38 15.11
CA LEU A 347 9.85 1.54 14.47
C LEU A 347 9.96 0.10 14.96
N MET A 348 8.85 -0.46 15.46
CA MET A 348 8.75 -1.86 15.85
C MET A 348 7.57 -2.54 15.17
N SER A 349 7.55 -3.86 15.17
CA SER A 349 6.43 -4.62 14.59
C SER A 349 5.19 -4.59 15.49
N PRO A 350 3.97 -4.70 14.94
CA PRO A 350 2.75 -4.84 15.74
C PRO A 350 2.80 -6.03 16.70
N LEU A 351 3.46 -7.12 16.31
CA LEU A 351 3.62 -8.31 17.15
C LEU A 351 4.51 -8.05 18.37
N SER A 352 5.53 -7.21 18.21
CA SER A 352 6.39 -6.80 19.32
C SER A 352 5.61 -6.04 20.40
N PHE A 353 4.70 -5.14 20.00
CA PHE A 353 3.79 -4.45 20.91
C PHE A 353 2.79 -5.42 21.55
N LEU A 354 2.12 -6.26 20.76
CA LEU A 354 1.09 -7.17 21.30
C LEU A 354 1.65 -8.20 22.27
N SER A 355 2.88 -8.66 22.05
CA SER A 355 3.55 -9.59 22.94
C SER A 355 4.00 -8.94 24.25
N ARG A 356 4.45 -7.67 24.18
CA ARG A 356 4.95 -6.90 25.33
C ARG A 356 4.58 -5.42 25.14
N PRO A 357 3.40 -4.97 25.60
CA PRO A 357 2.97 -3.60 25.41
C PRO A 357 3.88 -2.56 26.08
N GLN A 358 4.62 -2.92 27.14
CA GLN A 358 5.61 -2.06 27.77
C GLN A 358 6.73 -1.64 26.81
N ARG A 359 7.09 -2.42 25.80
CA ARG A 359 8.10 -2.05 24.79
C ARG A 359 7.80 -0.73 24.08
N TRP A 360 6.54 -0.43 23.89
CA TRP A 360 6.14 0.84 23.31
C TRP A 360 6.52 2.02 24.23
N LEU A 361 6.22 1.89 25.53
CA LEU A 361 6.54 2.92 26.52
C LEU A 361 8.05 3.02 26.77
N GLU A 362 8.74 1.88 26.82
CA GLU A 362 10.20 1.78 26.90
C GLU A 362 10.89 2.48 25.73
N ALA A 363 10.38 2.30 24.50
CA ALA A 363 10.92 2.96 23.33
C ALA A 363 10.67 4.48 23.37
N ILE A 364 9.51 4.94 23.88
CA ILE A 364 9.25 6.36 24.10
C ILE A 364 10.25 6.94 25.11
N HIS A 365 10.49 6.25 26.21
CA HIS A 365 11.50 6.64 27.20
C HIS A 365 12.92 6.69 26.60
N HIS A 366 13.35 5.60 25.97
CA HIS A 366 14.71 5.44 25.45
C HIS A 366 15.06 6.46 24.36
N HIS A 367 14.16 6.65 23.39
CA HIS A 367 14.35 7.61 22.30
C HIS A 367 13.88 9.03 22.61
N ARG A 368 13.43 9.29 23.86
CA ARG A 368 12.77 10.54 24.24
C ARG A 368 11.66 10.90 23.24
N GLY A 369 10.86 9.88 22.87
CA GLY A 369 9.81 9.99 21.87
C GLY A 369 8.81 11.10 22.20
N THR A 370 8.56 11.96 21.23
CA THR A 370 7.67 13.12 21.38
C THR A 370 6.32 12.89 20.72
N LEU A 371 6.28 12.09 19.66
CA LEU A 371 5.12 11.78 18.87
C LEU A 371 4.91 10.27 18.81
N SER A 372 3.67 9.84 19.01
CA SER A 372 3.31 8.44 18.78
C SER A 372 1.82 8.32 18.50
N ALA A 373 1.42 7.32 17.70
CA ALA A 373 0.04 7.08 17.31
C ALA A 373 -0.39 5.66 17.63
N ALA A 374 -1.63 5.51 18.10
CA ALA A 374 -2.22 4.21 18.36
C ALA A 374 -3.75 4.27 18.25
N PRO A 375 -4.43 3.17 17.95
CA PRO A 375 -5.87 3.06 18.14
C PRO A 375 -6.24 2.94 19.63
N ASN A 376 -7.48 3.25 19.96
CA ASN A 376 -7.98 3.31 21.33
C ASN A 376 -7.73 2.01 22.12
N PHE A 377 -7.84 0.84 21.45
CA PHE A 377 -7.61 -0.45 22.12
C PHE A 377 -6.19 -0.56 22.69
N ALA A 378 -5.21 0.06 22.08
CA ALA A 378 -3.83 -0.05 22.52
C ALA A 378 -3.58 0.68 23.87
N TYR A 379 -4.21 1.82 24.05
CA TYR A 379 -4.20 2.55 25.33
C TYR A 379 -4.88 1.72 26.43
N GLU A 380 -6.03 1.12 26.11
CA GLU A 380 -6.73 0.21 27.01
C GLU A 380 -5.91 -1.07 27.30
N TYR A 381 -5.20 -1.57 26.28
CA TYR A 381 -4.35 -2.74 26.40
C TYR A 381 -3.16 -2.47 27.33
N CYS A 382 -2.49 -1.35 27.18
CA CYS A 382 -1.43 -0.93 28.10
C CYS A 382 -1.95 -0.79 29.54
N TYR A 383 -3.10 -0.14 29.73
CA TYR A 383 -3.72 0.01 31.04
C TYR A 383 -3.98 -1.33 31.72
N SER A 384 -4.49 -2.31 30.98
CA SER A 384 -4.95 -3.59 31.54
C SER A 384 -3.85 -4.65 31.68
N HIS A 385 -2.73 -4.56 30.95
CA HIS A 385 -1.71 -5.63 30.87
C HIS A 385 -0.32 -5.21 31.39
N ILE A 386 -0.10 -3.92 31.66
CA ILE A 386 1.20 -3.47 32.19
C ILE A 386 1.08 -3.32 33.72
N ASP A 387 1.91 -4.06 34.44
CA ASP A 387 2.06 -3.90 35.88
C ASP A 387 2.93 -2.67 36.16
N PRO A 388 2.41 -1.65 36.93
CA PRO A 388 3.21 -0.47 37.31
C PRO A 388 4.52 -0.79 38.02
N ALA A 389 4.60 -1.91 38.74
CA ALA A 389 5.82 -2.31 39.42
C ALA A 389 6.97 -2.65 38.47
N GLN A 390 6.68 -2.96 37.22
CA GLN A 390 7.68 -3.23 36.18
C GLN A 390 8.18 -1.97 35.47
N LEU A 391 7.64 -0.80 35.81
CA LEU A 391 7.91 0.49 35.15
C LEU A 391 8.80 1.42 36.01
N GLU A 392 9.48 0.90 37.01
CA GLU A 392 10.36 1.72 37.86
C GLU A 392 11.45 2.40 37.01
N GLY A 393 11.53 3.73 37.05
CA GLY A 393 12.46 4.55 36.27
C GLY A 393 11.96 4.97 34.88
N LEU A 394 10.77 4.54 34.45
CA LEU A 394 10.17 5.00 33.20
C LEU A 394 9.88 6.52 33.26
N ASP A 395 10.25 7.25 32.20
CA ASP A 395 9.95 8.68 32.04
C ASP A 395 9.25 8.92 30.69
N LEU A 396 7.98 9.31 30.69
CA LEU A 396 7.16 9.63 29.54
C LEU A 396 6.97 11.15 29.33
N SER A 397 7.71 11.99 30.05
CA SER A 397 7.57 13.45 30.05
C SER A 397 7.88 14.09 28.68
N SER A 398 8.67 13.40 27.85
CA SER A 398 8.97 13.83 26.48
C SER A 398 7.77 13.71 25.52
N TRP A 399 6.82 12.81 25.80
CA TRP A 399 5.69 12.53 24.92
C TRP A 399 4.71 13.70 24.88
N ARG A 400 4.75 14.49 23.81
CA ARG A 400 3.94 15.71 23.67
C ARG A 400 2.63 15.51 22.90
N MET A 401 2.55 14.51 22.00
CA MET A 401 1.33 14.18 21.24
C MET A 401 1.15 12.66 21.18
N ALA A 402 0.15 12.17 21.92
CA ALA A 402 -0.30 10.78 21.92
C ALA A 402 -1.56 10.67 21.06
N PHE A 403 -1.38 10.44 19.76
CA PHE A 403 -2.51 10.38 18.83
C PHE A 403 -3.36 9.14 19.07
N ASN A 404 -4.66 9.33 19.26
CA ASN A 404 -5.63 8.27 19.44
C ASN A 404 -6.67 8.36 18.32
N GLY A 405 -6.70 7.39 17.41
CA GLY A 405 -7.58 7.42 16.24
C GLY A 405 -7.78 6.07 15.57
N ALA A 406 -8.25 6.10 14.34
CA ALA A 406 -8.57 4.92 13.54
C ALA A 406 -9.77 4.08 14.04
N GLU A 407 -10.26 4.30 15.26
CA GLU A 407 -11.48 3.70 15.82
C GLU A 407 -12.15 4.69 16.78
N PRO A 408 -13.39 4.44 17.24
CA PRO A 408 -14.05 5.33 18.20
C PRO A 408 -13.23 5.48 19.48
N VAL A 409 -12.99 6.71 19.89
CA VAL A 409 -12.21 7.03 21.06
C VAL A 409 -13.11 7.05 22.30
N SER A 410 -12.75 6.28 23.34
CA SER A 410 -13.50 6.16 24.58
C SER A 410 -12.97 7.15 25.61
N ALA A 411 -13.83 8.01 26.15
CA ALA A 411 -13.49 8.92 27.26
C ALA A 411 -13.00 8.17 28.50
N ARG A 412 -13.55 6.97 28.75
CA ARG A 412 -13.12 6.09 29.86
C ARG A 412 -11.68 5.62 29.65
N THR A 413 -11.34 5.15 28.45
CA THR A 413 -9.98 4.68 28.13
C THR A 413 -8.97 5.82 28.28
N LEU A 414 -9.32 7.03 27.84
CA LEU A 414 -8.47 8.21 28.04
C LEU A 414 -8.17 8.47 29.52
N ARG A 415 -9.21 8.47 30.37
CA ARG A 415 -9.05 8.67 31.83
C ARG A 415 -8.17 7.59 32.46
N HIS A 416 -8.46 6.31 32.18
CA HIS A 416 -7.70 5.18 32.74
C HIS A 416 -6.22 5.24 32.35
N PHE A 417 -5.92 5.56 31.09
CA PHE A 417 -4.53 5.68 30.65
C PHE A 417 -3.83 6.85 31.33
N GLN A 418 -4.47 8.01 31.41
CA GLN A 418 -3.93 9.18 32.08
C GLN A 418 -3.66 8.91 33.58
N GLU A 419 -4.61 8.37 34.32
CA GLU A 419 -4.46 8.04 35.73
C GLU A 419 -3.32 7.06 35.99
N ARG A 420 -3.19 6.03 35.13
CA ARG A 420 -2.17 4.97 35.24
C ARG A 420 -0.76 5.50 34.98
N PHE A 421 -0.58 6.34 33.95
CA PHE A 421 0.75 6.70 33.45
C PHE A 421 1.19 8.12 33.85
N SER A 422 0.34 8.94 34.47
CA SER A 422 0.75 10.26 35.03
C SER A 422 1.90 10.16 36.05
N PRO A 423 1.96 9.15 36.94
CA PRO A 423 3.12 8.98 37.81
C PRO A 423 4.47 8.77 37.10
N PHE A 424 4.41 8.36 35.85
CA PHE A 424 5.57 8.13 34.96
C PHE A 424 5.82 9.32 34.01
N GLY A 425 5.28 10.49 34.29
CA GLY A 425 5.50 11.73 33.53
C GLY A 425 4.57 11.92 32.33
N PHE A 426 3.60 11.02 32.07
CA PHE A 426 2.61 11.23 31.01
C PHE A 426 1.68 12.39 31.37
N ARG A 427 1.64 13.40 30.48
CA ARG A 427 0.82 14.60 30.71
C ARG A 427 -0.55 14.42 30.05
N PRO A 428 -1.66 14.67 30.74
CA PRO A 428 -3.01 14.60 30.17
C PRO A 428 -3.19 15.39 28.86
N GLU A 429 -2.51 16.54 28.77
CA GLU A 429 -2.54 17.43 27.62
C GLU A 429 -1.88 16.84 26.38
N ALA A 430 -1.06 15.79 26.53
CA ALA A 430 -0.45 15.08 25.42
C ALA A 430 -1.44 14.18 24.66
N MET A 431 -2.53 13.77 25.31
CA MET A 431 -3.53 12.92 24.66
C MET A 431 -4.27 13.68 23.56
N ALA A 432 -4.18 13.17 22.33
CA ALA A 432 -4.68 13.84 21.14
C ALA A 432 -5.61 12.90 20.32
N PRO A 433 -6.91 12.91 20.59
CA PRO A 433 -7.87 12.23 19.75
C PRO A 433 -7.90 12.85 18.35
N VAL A 434 -7.74 12.03 17.31
CA VAL A 434 -7.65 12.47 15.91
C VAL A 434 -8.64 11.73 15.02
N TYR A 435 -8.99 12.34 13.89
CA TYR A 435 -9.84 11.73 12.89
C TYR A 435 -9.19 11.75 11.52
N GLY A 436 -9.36 10.65 10.80
CA GLY A 436 -8.95 10.52 9.43
C GLY A 436 -9.39 9.22 8.79
N LEU A 437 -9.19 9.14 7.49
CA LEU A 437 -9.60 8.01 6.66
C LEU A 437 -8.69 7.92 5.43
N ALA A 438 -8.57 6.73 4.87
CA ALA A 438 -7.72 6.47 3.71
C ALA A 438 -8.14 7.30 2.48
N GLU A 439 -9.41 7.62 2.33
CA GLU A 439 -9.95 8.46 1.26
C GLU A 439 -9.44 9.92 1.33
N ASN A 440 -8.90 10.34 2.49
CA ASN A 440 -8.16 11.60 2.66
C ASN A 440 -6.66 11.35 2.93
N SER A 441 -6.08 10.35 2.31
CA SER A 441 -4.73 9.84 2.57
C SER A 441 -4.60 9.21 3.96
N VAL A 442 -4.63 9.98 5.05
CA VAL A 442 -4.74 9.49 6.44
C VAL A 442 -5.41 10.50 7.35
N GLY A 443 -4.83 11.66 7.59
CA GLY A 443 -5.32 12.64 8.55
C GLY A 443 -6.35 13.58 7.95
N LEU A 444 -7.36 13.97 8.73
CA LEU A 444 -8.35 14.98 8.37
C LEU A 444 -8.53 16.04 9.45
N ALA A 445 -8.53 15.63 10.73
CA ALA A 445 -8.73 16.56 11.86
C ALA A 445 -7.82 16.22 13.03
N PHE A 446 -7.27 17.28 13.65
CA PHE A 446 -6.36 17.21 14.78
C PHE A 446 -6.70 18.23 15.83
N PRO A 447 -6.53 17.91 17.14
CA PRO A 447 -6.60 18.90 18.21
C PRO A 447 -5.34 19.77 18.19
N PRO A 448 -5.43 21.03 18.66
CA PRO A 448 -4.24 21.85 18.89
C PRO A 448 -3.26 21.17 19.88
N PRO A 449 -1.94 21.25 19.63
CA PRO A 449 -0.94 20.71 20.55
C PRO A 449 -1.08 21.25 21.98
N GLY A 450 -0.92 20.38 22.99
CA GLY A 450 -0.94 20.74 24.40
C GLY A 450 -2.31 21.10 24.98
N ARG A 451 -3.41 20.94 24.24
CA ARG A 451 -4.76 21.22 24.75
C ARG A 451 -5.34 20.05 25.55
N GLY A 452 -5.00 18.82 25.16
CA GLY A 452 -5.65 17.62 25.67
C GLY A 452 -7.02 17.33 25.04
N PRO A 453 -7.68 16.23 25.46
CA PRO A 453 -8.96 15.81 24.92
C PRO A 453 -10.12 16.68 25.41
N LEU A 454 -11.04 17.02 24.51
CA LEU A 454 -12.34 17.61 24.88
C LEU A 454 -13.40 16.50 24.88
N ILE A 455 -14.20 16.46 25.92
CA ILE A 455 -15.31 15.50 26.07
C ILE A 455 -16.60 16.31 26.15
N ASP A 456 -17.51 16.10 25.21
CA ASP A 456 -18.83 16.72 25.21
C ASP A 456 -19.81 15.77 25.91
N HIS A 457 -20.54 16.33 26.90
CA HIS A 457 -21.61 15.62 27.61
C HIS A 457 -22.94 16.04 27.03
N ILE A 458 -23.61 15.12 26.35
CA ILE A 458 -24.86 15.41 25.65
C ILE A 458 -26.00 14.53 26.13
N GLN A 459 -27.22 15.02 25.98
CA GLN A 459 -28.44 14.29 26.34
C GLN A 459 -28.65 13.15 25.33
N ARG A 460 -28.56 11.90 25.81
CA ARG A 460 -28.70 10.67 25.01
C ARG A 460 -30.01 10.62 24.23
N ALA A 461 -31.14 10.86 24.88
CA ALA A 461 -32.45 10.82 24.28
C ALA A 461 -32.61 11.84 23.14
N SER A 462 -32.08 13.07 23.31
CA SER A 462 -32.13 14.11 22.30
C SER A 462 -31.36 13.72 21.05
N LEU A 463 -30.17 13.13 21.20
CA LEU A 463 -29.38 12.65 20.05
C LEU A 463 -30.11 11.50 19.34
N ALA A 464 -30.58 10.50 20.08
CA ALA A 464 -31.23 9.29 19.52
C ALA A 464 -32.56 9.59 18.81
N GLU A 465 -33.36 10.53 19.32
CA GLU A 465 -34.71 10.82 18.80
C GLU A 465 -34.73 11.97 17.78
N ARG A 466 -33.90 12.97 17.97
CA ARG A 466 -33.93 14.21 17.18
C ARG A 466 -32.66 14.53 16.45
N GLY A 467 -31.59 13.76 16.67
CA GLY A 467 -30.28 14.05 16.13
C GLY A 467 -29.68 15.36 16.70
N GLU A 468 -30.08 15.76 17.93
CA GLU A 468 -29.61 16.98 18.56
C GLU A 468 -28.61 16.66 19.67
N ALA A 469 -27.36 17.10 19.52
CA ALA A 469 -26.31 17.01 20.53
C ALA A 469 -26.51 18.09 21.59
N GLN A 470 -27.58 17.98 22.41
CA GLN A 470 -27.92 18.95 23.44
C GLN A 470 -26.98 18.78 24.63
N PRO A 471 -26.19 19.83 25.03
CA PRO A 471 -25.30 19.77 26.16
C PRO A 471 -26.07 19.54 27.49
N VAL A 472 -25.51 18.71 28.34
CA VAL A 472 -26.03 18.50 29.71
C VAL A 472 -24.89 18.47 30.71
N SER A 473 -25.23 18.59 31.99
CA SER A 473 -24.28 18.38 33.08
C SER A 473 -23.83 16.92 33.08
N LYS A 474 -22.63 16.67 33.58
CA LYS A 474 -22.09 15.32 33.76
C LYS A 474 -22.92 14.54 34.78
N ASP A 475 -23.79 13.68 34.30
CA ASP A 475 -24.64 12.79 35.08
C ASP A 475 -24.70 11.39 34.46
N GLU A 476 -25.40 10.47 35.09
CA GLU A 476 -25.52 9.06 34.62
C GLU A 476 -26.28 8.91 33.27
N GLU A 477 -27.11 9.88 32.90
CA GLU A 477 -27.88 9.86 31.64
C GLU A 477 -27.15 10.52 30.46
N SER A 478 -25.99 11.14 30.70
CA SER A 478 -25.23 11.79 29.65
C SER A 478 -24.48 10.78 28.78
N LEU A 479 -24.40 11.09 27.49
CA LEU A 479 -23.52 10.42 26.53
C LEU A 479 -22.22 11.25 26.41
N GLU A 480 -21.09 10.61 26.65
CA GLU A 480 -19.77 11.20 26.47
C GLU A 480 -19.28 11.02 25.01
N VAL A 481 -19.08 12.10 24.29
CA VAL A 481 -18.52 12.08 22.92
C VAL A 481 -17.20 12.83 22.91
N VAL A 482 -16.14 12.19 22.40
CA VAL A 482 -14.80 12.78 22.38
C VAL A 482 -14.59 13.56 21.09
N ALA A 483 -14.12 14.82 21.22
CA ALA A 483 -13.75 15.63 20.08
C ALA A 483 -12.50 15.08 19.38
N CYS A 484 -12.53 15.03 18.06
CA CYS A 484 -11.43 14.57 17.22
C CYS A 484 -10.60 15.71 16.61
N GLY A 485 -10.75 16.94 17.15
CA GLY A 485 -10.04 18.12 16.66
C GLY A 485 -10.76 18.87 15.55
N ARG A 486 -10.03 19.78 14.93
CA ARG A 486 -10.48 20.63 13.83
C ARG A 486 -9.92 20.17 12.50
N PRO A 487 -10.60 20.45 11.37
CA PRO A 487 -10.05 20.16 10.04
C PRO A 487 -8.67 20.82 9.87
N MET A 488 -7.74 20.08 9.27
CA MET A 488 -6.40 20.58 8.95
C MET A 488 -6.45 21.72 7.93
N SER A 489 -5.37 22.51 7.87
CA SER A 489 -5.18 23.56 6.88
C SER A 489 -5.44 23.06 5.44
N GLY A 490 -6.17 23.84 4.64
CA GLY A 490 -6.57 23.47 3.28
C GLY A 490 -7.69 22.42 3.17
N HIS A 491 -8.19 21.88 4.30
CA HIS A 491 -9.29 20.91 4.35
C HIS A 491 -10.56 21.54 4.93
N ALA A 492 -11.69 21.07 4.46
CA ALA A 492 -13.00 21.50 4.96
C ALA A 492 -13.86 20.27 5.25
N VAL A 493 -14.69 20.40 6.30
CA VAL A 493 -15.66 19.39 6.72
C VAL A 493 -17.02 20.06 6.84
N ARG A 494 -18.07 19.34 6.48
CA ARG A 494 -19.48 19.74 6.71
C ARG A 494 -20.30 18.55 7.19
N ILE A 495 -21.36 18.85 7.89
CA ILE A 495 -22.37 17.86 8.26
C ILE A 495 -23.61 18.14 7.41
N ILE A 496 -24.21 17.11 6.83
CA ILE A 496 -25.39 17.22 5.97
C ILE A 496 -26.52 16.30 6.45
N ASP A 497 -27.74 16.66 6.10
CA ASP A 497 -28.89 15.78 6.25
C ASP A 497 -28.99 14.73 5.12
N ALA A 498 -30.00 13.87 5.19
CA ALA A 498 -30.26 12.87 4.16
C ALA A 498 -30.63 13.45 2.77
N ALA A 499 -31.02 14.73 2.71
CA ALA A 499 -31.32 15.44 1.47
C ALA A 499 -30.09 16.18 0.90
N GLY A 500 -28.93 16.15 1.61
CA GLY A 500 -27.69 16.78 1.19
C GLY A 500 -27.54 18.24 1.64
N HIS A 501 -28.43 18.78 2.48
CA HIS A 501 -28.35 20.15 2.97
C HIS A 501 -27.42 20.26 4.19
N PRO A 502 -26.57 21.29 4.27
CA PRO A 502 -25.72 21.50 5.43
C PRO A 502 -26.56 21.72 6.71
N LEU A 503 -26.16 21.04 7.78
CA LEU A 503 -26.77 21.16 9.09
C LEU A 503 -26.02 22.20 9.94
N PRO A 504 -26.72 22.90 10.87
CA PRO A 504 -26.07 23.77 11.84
C PRO A 504 -25.28 22.95 12.88
N GLU A 505 -24.43 23.63 13.67
CA GLU A 505 -23.72 23.00 14.78
C GLU A 505 -24.67 22.26 15.71
N ARG A 506 -24.17 21.22 16.36
CA ARG A 506 -24.86 20.34 17.30
C ARG A 506 -26.04 19.55 16.69
N ARG A 507 -26.04 19.41 15.37
CA ARG A 507 -26.95 18.52 14.65
C ARG A 507 -26.18 17.37 14.05
N GLU A 508 -26.57 16.14 14.38
CA GLU A 508 -26.01 14.92 13.80
C GLU A 508 -26.45 14.76 12.35
N GLY A 509 -25.50 14.39 11.51
CA GLY A 509 -25.72 14.06 10.11
C GLY A 509 -24.52 13.39 9.49
N HIS A 510 -24.55 13.23 8.17
CA HIS A 510 -23.46 12.65 7.39
C HIS A 510 -22.27 13.60 7.30
N LEU A 511 -21.10 13.11 7.64
CA LEU A 511 -19.86 13.87 7.54
C LEU A 511 -19.32 13.80 6.12
N GLN A 512 -19.17 14.97 5.51
CA GLN A 512 -18.50 15.15 4.23
C GLN A 512 -17.25 15.99 4.39
N PHE A 513 -16.26 15.71 3.53
CA PHE A 513 -14.98 16.42 3.54
C PHE A 513 -14.51 16.77 2.12
N ARG A 514 -13.61 17.73 2.02
CA ARG A 514 -12.85 18.05 0.81
C ARG A 514 -11.49 18.61 1.17
N GLY A 515 -10.51 18.44 0.30
CA GLY A 515 -9.17 18.99 0.48
C GLY A 515 -8.17 18.44 -0.53
N PRO A 516 -6.95 18.95 -0.56
CA PRO A 516 -5.91 18.53 -1.50
C PRO A 516 -5.44 17.09 -1.29
N SER A 517 -5.67 16.54 -0.10
CA SER A 517 -5.32 15.16 0.28
C SER A 517 -6.36 14.13 -0.14
N ALA A 518 -7.52 14.57 -0.62
CA ALA A 518 -8.63 13.69 -0.96
C ALA A 518 -8.32 12.87 -2.22
N THR A 519 -8.67 11.58 -2.17
CA THR A 519 -8.53 10.65 -3.29
C THR A 519 -9.31 11.07 -4.53
N ARG A 520 -8.89 10.59 -5.69
CA ARG A 520 -9.66 10.67 -6.95
C ARG A 520 -10.66 9.53 -7.11
N GLY A 521 -10.78 8.62 -6.13
CA GLY A 521 -11.73 7.52 -6.12
C GLY A 521 -11.07 6.17 -5.86
N TYR A 522 -11.80 5.11 -6.18
CA TYR A 522 -11.38 3.72 -5.97
C TYR A 522 -10.89 3.11 -7.29
N PHE A 523 -9.73 2.47 -7.22
CA PHE A 523 -9.07 1.86 -8.37
C PHE A 523 -9.94 0.79 -9.02
N ARG A 524 -10.20 0.91 -10.34
CA ARG A 524 -11.02 0.01 -11.13
C ARG A 524 -12.41 -0.26 -10.55
N ASN A 525 -12.97 0.73 -9.85
CA ASN A 525 -14.31 0.67 -9.29
C ASN A 525 -15.05 2.01 -9.49
N PRO A 526 -15.50 2.31 -10.72
CA PRO A 526 -16.15 3.58 -11.05
C PRO A 526 -17.48 3.77 -10.34
N GLU A 527 -18.23 2.69 -10.08
CA GLU A 527 -19.52 2.76 -9.39
C GLU A 527 -19.35 3.26 -7.96
N LYS A 528 -18.45 2.63 -7.21
CA LYS A 528 -18.17 3.08 -5.83
C LYS A 528 -17.45 4.41 -5.77
N SER A 529 -16.70 4.76 -6.82
CA SER A 529 -16.14 6.10 -6.94
C SER A 529 -17.23 7.15 -7.12
N ALA A 530 -18.24 6.89 -7.96
CA ALA A 530 -19.36 7.81 -8.14
C ALA A 530 -20.19 8.00 -6.85
N GLU A 531 -20.35 6.93 -6.04
CA GLU A 531 -21.03 7.02 -4.74
C GLU A 531 -20.26 7.88 -3.71
N LEU A 532 -18.95 8.03 -3.88
CA LEU A 532 -18.10 8.79 -2.96
C LEU A 532 -18.24 10.30 -3.14
N PHE A 533 -18.49 10.77 -4.37
CA PHE A 533 -18.48 12.19 -4.73
C PHE A 533 -19.87 12.81 -4.77
N HIS A 534 -20.06 13.92 -4.08
CA HIS A 534 -21.30 14.73 -4.04
C HIS A 534 -20.96 16.21 -4.18
N ASP A 535 -21.15 16.80 -5.36
CA ASP A 535 -20.91 18.23 -5.64
C ASP A 535 -19.54 18.75 -5.17
N GLY A 536 -18.48 17.97 -5.45
CA GLY A 536 -17.10 18.30 -5.07
C GLY A 536 -16.73 18.01 -3.61
N TRP A 537 -17.62 17.36 -2.85
CA TRP A 537 -17.38 16.83 -1.52
C TRP A 537 -17.33 15.30 -1.56
N LEU A 538 -16.60 14.71 -0.64
CA LEU A 538 -16.50 13.26 -0.47
C LEU A 538 -17.27 12.85 0.79
N ASP A 539 -18.05 11.78 0.70
CA ASP A 539 -18.77 11.18 1.82
C ASP A 539 -17.81 10.29 2.62
N SER A 540 -17.64 10.57 3.91
CA SER A 540 -16.80 9.75 4.78
C SER A 540 -17.43 8.39 5.15
N GLY A 541 -18.77 8.30 5.06
CA GLY A 541 -19.54 7.18 5.59
C GLY A 541 -19.67 7.18 7.12
N ASP A 542 -19.26 8.27 7.77
CA ASP A 542 -19.36 8.44 9.22
C ASP A 542 -20.46 9.47 9.56
N LEU A 543 -21.07 9.30 10.73
CA LEU A 543 -22.02 10.23 11.34
C LEU A 543 -21.35 11.03 12.44
N GLY A 544 -21.76 12.28 12.58
CA GLY A 544 -21.25 13.13 13.63
C GLY A 544 -21.90 14.52 13.62
N TYR A 545 -21.39 15.39 14.46
CA TYR A 545 -21.79 16.79 14.53
C TYR A 545 -20.58 17.69 14.73
N LEU A 546 -20.76 18.96 14.44
CA LEU A 546 -19.80 20.02 14.75
C LEU A 546 -20.23 20.79 15.99
N ALA A 547 -19.29 21.15 16.84
CA ALA A 547 -19.52 22.09 17.92
C ALA A 547 -18.25 22.92 18.16
N ASN A 548 -18.36 24.25 18.09
CA ASN A 548 -17.23 25.20 18.23
C ASN A 548 -16.08 24.89 17.22
N GLY A 549 -16.43 24.40 16.01
CA GLY A 549 -15.49 24.01 14.97
C GLY A 549 -14.77 22.69 15.22
N GLU A 550 -15.07 21.97 16.30
CA GLU A 550 -14.56 20.63 16.60
C GLU A 550 -15.48 19.56 16.01
N ILE A 551 -14.88 18.44 15.58
CA ILE A 551 -15.61 17.28 15.02
C ILE A 551 -15.88 16.28 16.13
N TYR A 552 -17.12 15.86 16.24
CA TYR A 552 -17.55 14.80 17.17
C TYR A 552 -18.18 13.68 16.37
N LEU A 553 -17.59 12.49 16.42
CA LEU A 553 -18.10 11.31 15.71
C LEU A 553 -19.02 10.51 16.62
N THR A 554 -20.18 10.13 16.10
CA THR A 554 -21.19 9.36 16.84
C THR A 554 -21.28 7.91 16.39
N SER A 555 -21.22 7.64 15.09
CA SER A 555 -21.31 6.28 14.54
C SER A 555 -20.82 6.24 13.09
N ARG A 556 -20.87 5.04 12.51
CA ARG A 556 -20.85 4.86 11.05
C ARG A 556 -22.25 4.70 10.52
N VAL A 557 -22.52 5.27 9.36
CA VAL A 557 -23.83 5.17 8.68
C VAL A 557 -24.30 3.70 8.56
N LYS A 558 -23.38 2.80 8.24
CA LYS A 558 -23.67 1.36 8.07
C LYS A 558 -23.79 0.56 9.36
N ASP A 559 -23.29 1.11 10.45
CA ASP A 559 -23.32 0.48 11.78
C ASP A 559 -24.50 0.97 12.61
N LEU A 560 -25.14 2.08 12.20
CA LEU A 560 -26.31 2.62 12.86
C LEU A 560 -27.48 1.64 12.74
N ILE A 561 -28.15 1.39 13.86
CA ILE A 561 -29.37 0.56 13.93
C ILE A 561 -30.55 1.51 14.10
N ILE A 562 -31.52 1.47 13.19
CA ILE A 562 -32.70 2.30 13.26
C ILE A 562 -33.87 1.46 13.77
N ARG A 563 -34.39 1.81 14.95
CA ARG A 563 -35.50 1.07 15.56
C ARG A 563 -36.58 2.00 16.09
N GLY A 564 -37.82 1.82 15.64
CA GLY A 564 -38.94 2.65 16.08
C GLY A 564 -38.74 4.16 15.85
N GLY A 565 -37.98 4.53 14.81
CA GLY A 565 -37.62 5.93 14.53
C GLY A 565 -36.49 6.51 15.37
N ARG A 566 -35.79 5.67 16.18
CA ARG A 566 -34.66 6.07 17.01
C ARG A 566 -33.36 5.51 16.44
N ASN A 567 -32.31 6.29 16.56
CA ASN A 567 -30.95 5.90 16.24
C ASN A 567 -30.33 5.18 17.44
N LEU A 568 -29.90 3.91 17.25
CA LEU A 568 -29.21 3.14 18.28
C LEU A 568 -27.72 3.00 17.88
N TYR A 569 -26.84 3.33 18.83
CA TYR A 569 -25.38 3.34 18.62
C TYR A 569 -24.77 2.06 19.21
N PRO A 570 -24.36 1.08 18.36
CA PRO A 570 -23.91 -0.25 18.82
C PRO A 570 -22.71 -0.21 19.75
N TYR A 571 -21.79 0.72 19.51
CA TYR A 571 -20.49 0.76 20.19
C TYR A 571 -20.61 0.86 21.72
N GLU A 572 -21.55 1.64 22.22
CA GLU A 572 -21.73 1.85 23.65
C GLU A 572 -22.19 0.55 24.35
N LEU A 573 -23.17 -0.14 23.78
CA LEU A 573 -23.63 -1.43 24.29
C LEU A 573 -22.53 -2.51 24.16
N GLU A 574 -21.78 -2.54 23.05
CA GLU A 574 -20.65 -3.45 22.89
C GLU A 574 -19.58 -3.26 23.98
N GLN A 575 -19.30 -2.02 24.35
CA GLN A 575 -18.32 -1.70 25.38
C GLN A 575 -18.83 -2.10 26.78
N ALA A 576 -20.08 -1.81 27.09
CA ALA A 576 -20.70 -2.16 28.35
C ALA A 576 -20.82 -3.69 28.54
N VAL A 577 -21.31 -4.39 27.52
CA VAL A 577 -21.41 -5.86 27.51
C VAL A 577 -20.03 -6.52 27.61
N GLY A 578 -19.02 -5.93 26.96
CA GLY A 578 -17.64 -6.41 27.06
C GLY A 578 -17.00 -6.26 28.45
N ALA A 579 -17.62 -5.50 29.35
CA ALA A 579 -17.19 -5.37 30.74
C ALA A 579 -17.86 -6.39 31.70
N ILE A 580 -18.85 -7.14 31.22
CA ILE A 580 -19.51 -8.20 32.01
C ILE A 580 -18.51 -9.32 32.25
N GLU A 581 -18.43 -9.81 33.50
CA GLU A 581 -17.62 -10.96 33.86
C GLU A 581 -18.09 -12.22 33.07
N GLY A 582 -17.14 -12.98 32.50
CA GLY A 582 -17.43 -14.13 31.62
C GLY A 582 -17.60 -13.78 30.14
N VAL A 583 -17.72 -12.51 29.77
CA VAL A 583 -17.72 -12.05 28.38
C VAL A 583 -16.30 -11.70 27.94
N ARG A 584 -15.91 -12.11 26.73
CA ARG A 584 -14.61 -11.79 26.17
C ARG A 584 -14.55 -10.31 25.74
N LYS A 585 -13.69 -9.54 26.41
CA LYS A 585 -13.50 -8.12 26.16
C LYS A 585 -13.23 -7.82 24.67
N GLY A 586 -13.96 -6.86 24.12
CA GLY A 586 -13.81 -6.46 22.72
C GLY A 586 -14.30 -7.51 21.69
N CYS A 587 -14.95 -8.58 22.12
CA CYS A 587 -15.54 -9.63 21.27
C CYS A 587 -17.07 -9.67 21.40
N VAL A 588 -17.67 -8.50 21.32
CA VAL A 588 -19.13 -8.30 21.30
C VAL A 588 -19.49 -7.57 20.02
N ALA A 589 -20.48 -8.06 19.29
CA ALA A 589 -21.01 -7.40 18.11
C ALA A 589 -22.50 -7.13 18.30
N VAL A 590 -22.91 -5.88 18.16
CA VAL A 590 -24.29 -5.43 18.23
C VAL A 590 -24.73 -4.98 16.84
N PHE A 591 -25.82 -5.57 16.33
CA PHE A 591 -26.30 -5.27 14.97
C PHE A 591 -27.79 -5.50 14.83
N GLY A 592 -28.41 -4.81 13.86
CA GLY A 592 -29.75 -5.08 13.41
C GLY A 592 -29.78 -6.30 12.46
N SER A 593 -30.73 -7.19 12.62
CA SER A 593 -30.98 -8.31 11.69
C SER A 593 -32.46 -8.41 11.40
N VAL A 594 -32.81 -8.68 10.13
CA VAL A 594 -34.23 -8.84 9.74
C VAL A 594 -34.71 -10.22 10.14
N ASP A 595 -35.71 -10.27 11.00
CA ASP A 595 -36.40 -11.54 11.32
C ASP A 595 -37.18 -12.04 10.11
N LYS A 596 -36.87 -13.25 9.67
CA LYS A 596 -37.49 -13.88 8.50
C LYS A 596 -38.99 -14.11 8.64
N ASN A 597 -39.50 -14.19 9.88
CA ASN A 597 -40.89 -14.46 10.14
C ASN A 597 -41.74 -13.20 10.25
N SER A 598 -41.23 -12.16 10.90
CA SER A 598 -41.95 -10.89 11.10
C SER A 598 -41.63 -9.81 10.08
N GLY A 599 -40.54 -9.96 9.34
CA GLY A 599 -40.01 -8.92 8.41
C GLY A 599 -39.53 -7.65 9.12
N THR A 600 -39.44 -7.66 10.45
CA THR A 600 -38.99 -6.50 11.25
C THR A 600 -37.53 -6.63 11.61
N GLU A 601 -36.81 -5.53 11.72
CA GLU A 601 -35.43 -5.52 12.19
C GLU A 601 -35.40 -5.78 13.70
N GLN A 602 -34.59 -6.74 14.13
CA GLN A 602 -34.37 -7.15 15.53
C GLN A 602 -32.99 -6.66 15.98
N LEU A 603 -32.88 -6.15 17.20
CA LEU A 603 -31.62 -5.86 17.85
C LEU A 603 -30.97 -7.16 18.34
N VAL A 604 -29.84 -7.52 17.77
CA VAL A 604 -29.09 -8.73 18.14
C VAL A 604 -27.79 -8.33 18.83
N VAL A 605 -27.53 -8.91 20.00
CA VAL A 605 -26.27 -8.85 20.70
C VAL A 605 -25.59 -10.20 20.64
N LEU A 606 -24.48 -10.28 19.91
CA LEU A 606 -23.64 -11.47 19.86
C LEU A 606 -22.40 -11.24 20.70
N ALA A 607 -22.28 -11.97 21.81
CA ALA A 607 -21.17 -11.87 22.74
C ALA A 607 -20.40 -13.19 22.79
N GLU A 608 -19.08 -13.12 22.65
CA GLU A 608 -18.24 -14.30 22.84
C GLU A 608 -18.07 -14.59 24.33
N THR A 609 -18.33 -15.81 24.73
CA THR A 609 -18.06 -16.29 26.08
C THR A 609 -17.44 -17.67 26.04
N ARG A 610 -16.70 -17.99 27.06
CA ARG A 610 -16.18 -19.34 27.32
C ARG A 610 -17.01 -20.09 28.36
N GLU A 611 -17.98 -19.41 29.00
CA GLU A 611 -18.85 -19.99 29.97
C GLU A 611 -19.71 -21.12 29.37
N THR A 612 -19.72 -22.25 30.03
CA THR A 612 -20.50 -23.43 29.65
C THR A 612 -21.61 -23.74 30.66
N ASP A 613 -21.46 -23.23 31.89
CA ASP A 613 -22.50 -23.37 32.91
C ASP A 613 -23.76 -22.61 32.52
N GLN A 614 -24.91 -23.27 32.56
CA GLN A 614 -26.15 -22.69 32.09
C GLN A 614 -26.64 -21.54 32.99
N ALA A 615 -26.36 -21.61 34.31
CA ALA A 615 -26.74 -20.56 35.24
C ALA A 615 -25.89 -19.29 35.03
N ALA A 616 -24.58 -19.46 34.83
CA ALA A 616 -23.66 -18.34 34.49
C ALA A 616 -24.04 -17.72 33.14
N ARG A 617 -24.35 -18.52 32.12
CA ARG A 617 -24.81 -18.01 30.81
C ARG A 617 -26.10 -17.22 30.94
N GLN A 618 -27.08 -17.73 31.69
CA GLN A 618 -28.33 -17.02 31.92
C GLN A 618 -28.13 -15.71 32.68
N SER A 619 -27.19 -15.67 33.62
CA SER A 619 -26.80 -14.41 34.30
C SER A 619 -26.22 -13.39 33.35
N ILE A 620 -25.32 -13.81 32.44
CA ILE A 620 -24.76 -12.92 31.40
C ILE A 620 -25.85 -12.40 30.46
N GLU A 621 -26.76 -13.28 30.00
CA GLU A 621 -27.90 -12.89 29.15
C GLU A 621 -28.76 -11.84 29.81
N ASN A 622 -29.12 -12.05 31.09
CA ASN A 622 -29.95 -11.12 31.87
C ASN A 622 -29.25 -9.73 31.99
N GLN A 623 -27.96 -9.72 32.29
CA GLN A 623 -27.18 -8.47 32.37
C GLN A 623 -27.12 -7.76 31.03
N ILE A 624 -26.98 -8.50 29.91
CA ILE A 624 -27.00 -7.92 28.55
C ILE A 624 -28.34 -7.26 28.24
N VAL A 625 -29.43 -7.94 28.60
CA VAL A 625 -30.81 -7.44 28.42
C VAL A 625 -31.04 -6.17 29.24
N GLU A 626 -30.59 -6.18 30.50
CA GLU A 626 -30.68 -5.01 31.39
C GLU A 626 -29.89 -3.81 30.85
N LEU A 627 -28.62 -4.03 30.47
CA LEU A 627 -27.77 -2.99 29.86
C LEU A 627 -28.36 -2.45 28.56
N GLY A 628 -28.96 -3.31 27.72
CA GLY A 628 -29.64 -2.87 26.52
C GLY A 628 -30.82 -1.95 26.84
N GLY A 629 -31.61 -2.27 27.84
CA GLY A 629 -32.71 -1.43 28.33
C GLY A 629 -32.22 -0.10 28.89
N GLN A 630 -31.12 -0.10 29.67
CA GLN A 630 -30.56 1.10 30.27
C GLN A 630 -29.89 2.03 29.25
N LEU A 631 -29.08 1.49 28.36
CA LEU A 631 -28.25 2.28 27.45
C LEU A 631 -28.97 2.66 26.16
N LEU A 632 -29.76 1.76 25.59
CA LEU A 632 -30.45 1.99 24.32
C LEU A 632 -31.95 2.30 24.48
N GLY A 633 -32.46 2.19 25.71
CA GLY A 633 -33.90 2.35 26.00
C GLY A 633 -34.75 1.19 25.47
N ILE A 634 -34.15 0.17 24.86
CA ILE A 634 -34.80 -0.99 24.29
C ILE A 634 -33.97 -2.23 24.62
N PRO A 635 -34.54 -3.26 25.25
CA PRO A 635 -33.80 -4.50 25.44
C PRO A 635 -33.56 -5.19 24.09
N PRO A 636 -32.43 -5.89 23.91
CA PRO A 636 -32.17 -6.66 22.71
C PRO A 636 -33.18 -7.82 22.62
N GLU A 637 -33.78 -7.99 21.44
CA GLU A 637 -34.70 -9.09 21.19
C GLU A 637 -33.98 -10.45 21.11
N ARG A 638 -32.69 -10.43 20.80
CA ARG A 638 -31.89 -11.64 20.71
C ARG A 638 -30.48 -11.45 21.27
N VAL A 639 -30.18 -12.23 22.30
CA VAL A 639 -28.82 -12.37 22.84
C VAL A 639 -28.27 -13.71 22.38
N VAL A 640 -27.06 -13.70 21.84
CA VAL A 640 -26.36 -14.90 21.36
C VAL A 640 -25.02 -14.99 22.05
N LEU A 641 -24.93 -15.90 23.02
CA LEU A 641 -23.67 -16.23 23.64
C LEU A 641 -22.96 -17.30 22.78
N ALA A 642 -21.91 -16.87 22.09
CA ALA A 642 -21.20 -17.66 21.10
C ALA A 642 -19.80 -18.07 21.60
N PRO A 643 -19.26 -19.21 21.08
CA PRO A 643 -17.90 -19.60 21.42
C PRO A 643 -16.87 -18.58 20.84
N PRO A 644 -15.63 -18.59 21.33
CA PRO A 644 -14.56 -17.76 20.80
C PRO A 644 -14.42 -17.83 19.28
N HIS A 645 -14.01 -16.72 18.67
CA HIS A 645 -13.86 -16.53 17.21
C HIS A 645 -15.15 -16.50 16.39
N SER A 646 -16.29 -16.26 17.03
CA SER A 646 -17.59 -16.06 16.39
C SER A 646 -17.79 -14.61 15.92
N VAL A 647 -17.15 -13.64 16.60
CA VAL A 647 -17.14 -12.22 16.22
C VAL A 647 -15.96 -11.96 15.28
N LEU A 648 -16.27 -11.64 14.04
CA LEU A 648 -15.23 -11.36 13.05
C LEU A 648 -14.58 -10.00 13.29
N LYS A 649 -13.25 -9.95 13.15
CA LYS A 649 -12.44 -8.73 13.30
C LYS A 649 -11.58 -8.46 12.07
N THR A 650 -11.20 -7.22 11.89
CA THR A 650 -10.17 -6.83 10.93
C THR A 650 -8.78 -7.19 11.44
N SER A 651 -7.76 -7.10 10.57
CA SER A 651 -6.35 -7.23 10.96
C SER A 651 -5.90 -6.21 12.02
N SER A 652 -6.61 -5.07 12.11
CA SER A 652 -6.42 -4.01 13.11
C SER A 652 -7.28 -4.19 14.36
N GLY A 653 -7.98 -5.32 14.53
CA GLY A 653 -8.79 -5.62 15.72
C GLY A 653 -10.22 -5.07 15.72
N LYS A 654 -10.63 -4.27 14.72
CA LYS A 654 -11.98 -3.70 14.62
C LYS A 654 -13.04 -4.77 14.36
N ILE A 655 -14.21 -4.66 15.01
CA ILE A 655 -15.34 -5.56 14.81
C ILE A 655 -15.92 -5.38 13.40
N ARG A 656 -16.09 -6.46 12.68
CA ARG A 656 -16.74 -6.52 11.35
C ARG A 656 -18.22 -6.87 11.52
N ARG A 657 -19.04 -5.90 11.97
CA ARG A 657 -20.46 -6.11 12.30
C ARG A 657 -21.24 -6.70 11.13
N GLY A 658 -21.09 -6.14 9.92
CA GLY A 658 -21.76 -6.64 8.73
C GLY A 658 -21.45 -8.11 8.43
N ALA A 659 -20.16 -8.49 8.45
CA ALA A 659 -19.76 -9.88 8.21
C ALA A 659 -20.21 -10.83 9.35
N THR A 660 -20.20 -10.36 10.61
CA THR A 660 -20.71 -11.12 11.75
C THR A 660 -22.22 -11.31 11.64
N ARG A 661 -22.96 -10.28 11.20
CA ARG A 661 -24.40 -10.35 10.90
C ARG A 661 -24.68 -11.38 9.80
N GLU A 662 -23.92 -11.37 8.71
CA GLU A 662 -24.10 -12.34 7.62
C GLU A 662 -23.90 -13.78 8.09
N LEU A 663 -22.89 -14.06 8.94
CA LEU A 663 -22.69 -15.38 9.54
C LEU A 663 -23.85 -15.79 10.44
N PHE A 664 -24.39 -14.84 11.21
CA PHE A 664 -25.55 -15.05 12.05
C PHE A 664 -26.80 -15.40 11.21
N GLU A 665 -27.09 -14.62 10.18
CA GLU A 665 -28.24 -14.83 9.28
C GLU A 665 -28.15 -16.14 8.48
N GLN A 666 -26.92 -16.63 8.21
CA GLN A 666 -26.64 -17.92 7.59
C GLN A 666 -26.69 -19.10 8.60
N GLY A 667 -26.86 -18.86 9.90
CA GLY A 667 -26.87 -19.89 10.94
C GLY A 667 -25.51 -20.58 11.14
N LYS A 668 -24.42 -19.95 10.77
CA LYS A 668 -23.06 -20.51 10.83
C LYS A 668 -22.27 -20.11 12.08
N ILE A 669 -22.90 -19.43 13.03
CA ILE A 669 -22.26 -19.06 14.31
C ILE A 669 -21.89 -20.33 15.09
N GLY A 670 -20.63 -20.45 15.49
CA GLY A 670 -20.11 -21.56 16.27
C GLY A 670 -19.87 -22.85 15.49
N SER A 671 -20.03 -22.87 14.17
CA SER A 671 -19.64 -24.02 13.37
C SER A 671 -18.11 -24.12 13.34
N SER A 672 -17.57 -25.15 14.01
CA SER A 672 -16.13 -25.45 14.03
C SER A 672 -15.62 -25.58 12.59
N GLY A 673 -14.57 -24.82 12.27
CA GLY A 673 -14.00 -24.72 10.93
C GLY A 673 -13.69 -26.07 10.29
N THR A 674 -13.97 -26.17 9.02
CA THR A 674 -13.56 -27.29 8.16
C THR A 674 -12.08 -27.61 8.36
N ARG A 675 -11.74 -28.90 8.43
CA ARG A 675 -10.35 -29.34 8.64
C ARG A 675 -9.43 -28.66 7.64
N VAL A 676 -8.33 -28.09 8.12
CA VAL A 676 -7.38 -27.26 7.31
C VAL A 676 -6.94 -27.98 6.02
N TRP A 677 -6.78 -29.31 6.05
CA TRP A 677 -6.40 -30.05 4.84
C TRP A 677 -7.50 -30.03 3.77
N LEU A 678 -8.81 -30.00 4.15
CA LEU A 678 -9.91 -29.84 3.20
C LEU A 678 -9.91 -28.43 2.57
N GLN A 679 -9.54 -27.41 3.35
CA GLN A 679 -9.36 -26.04 2.82
C GLN A 679 -8.23 -26.01 1.79
N VAL A 680 -7.09 -26.64 2.10
CA VAL A 680 -5.95 -26.73 1.19
C VAL A 680 -6.32 -27.52 -0.09
N VAL A 681 -7.00 -28.62 0.03
CA VAL A 681 -7.47 -29.41 -1.14
C VAL A 681 -8.44 -28.60 -2.00
N ARG A 682 -9.38 -27.89 -1.38
CA ARG A 682 -10.31 -27.02 -2.11
C ARG A 682 -9.60 -25.88 -2.84
N LEU A 683 -8.60 -25.27 -2.20
CA LEU A 683 -7.74 -24.24 -2.81
C LEU A 683 -6.92 -24.81 -3.99
N LEU A 684 -6.34 -26.00 -3.85
CA LEU A 684 -5.62 -26.65 -4.94
C LEU A 684 -6.54 -26.97 -6.12
N LEU A 685 -7.76 -27.45 -5.85
CA LEU A 685 -8.76 -27.70 -6.89
C LEU A 685 -9.22 -26.40 -7.57
N SER A 686 -9.41 -25.33 -6.80
CA SER A 686 -9.78 -24.01 -7.36
C SER A 686 -8.67 -23.39 -8.22
N ALA A 687 -7.40 -23.70 -7.91
CA ALA A 687 -6.24 -23.26 -8.67
C ALA A 687 -6.00 -24.05 -9.98
N PHE A 688 -6.64 -25.21 -10.14
CA PHE A 688 -6.38 -26.11 -11.30
C PHE A 688 -6.81 -25.48 -12.63
N VAL A 689 -8.02 -24.94 -12.73
CA VAL A 689 -8.56 -24.33 -13.94
C VAL A 689 -7.77 -23.08 -14.36
N PRO A 690 -7.49 -22.11 -13.46
CA PRO A 690 -6.62 -20.98 -13.77
C PRO A 690 -5.20 -21.39 -14.21
N SER A 691 -4.60 -22.40 -13.57
CA SER A 691 -3.27 -22.92 -13.93
C SER A 691 -3.28 -23.51 -15.35
N LEU A 692 -4.33 -24.24 -15.70
CA LEU A 692 -4.48 -24.80 -17.06
C LEU A 692 -4.65 -23.69 -18.11
N ARG A 693 -5.42 -22.64 -17.81
CA ARG A 693 -5.57 -21.46 -18.66
C ARG A 693 -4.22 -20.74 -18.86
N ARG A 694 -3.43 -20.60 -17.79
CA ARG A 694 -2.09 -20.01 -17.85
C ARG A 694 -1.14 -20.85 -18.69
N LEU A 695 -1.13 -22.17 -18.51
CA LEU A 695 -0.32 -23.11 -19.32
C LEU A 695 -0.69 -22.98 -20.80
N ARG A 696 -2.00 -22.98 -21.12
CA ARG A 696 -2.49 -22.78 -22.50
C ARG A 696 -2.03 -21.43 -23.06
N ARG A 697 -2.09 -20.33 -22.28
CA ARG A 697 -1.62 -18.99 -22.68
C ARG A 697 -0.11 -19.00 -22.97
N ASN A 698 0.69 -19.63 -22.11
CA ASN A 698 2.13 -19.72 -22.30
C ASN A 698 2.50 -20.56 -23.53
N ILE A 699 1.80 -21.66 -23.76
CA ILE A 699 1.98 -22.50 -24.96
C ILE A 699 1.60 -21.69 -26.21
N SER A 700 0.44 -21.01 -26.19
CA SER A 700 0.02 -20.19 -27.34
C SER A 700 0.99 -19.05 -27.64
N ALA A 701 1.56 -18.39 -26.59
CA ALA A 701 2.57 -17.36 -26.77
C ALA A 701 3.88 -17.91 -27.41
N ARG A 702 4.33 -19.09 -26.98
CA ARG A 702 5.51 -19.77 -27.58
C ARG A 702 5.26 -20.17 -29.03
N LEU A 703 4.09 -20.73 -29.33
CA LEU A 703 3.70 -21.07 -30.69
C LEU A 703 3.60 -19.82 -31.56
N TYR A 704 3.04 -18.72 -31.05
CA TYR A 704 3.01 -17.45 -31.77
C TYR A 704 4.43 -16.93 -32.04
N ALA A 705 5.33 -16.97 -31.07
CA ALA A 705 6.71 -16.54 -31.28
C ALA A 705 7.44 -17.37 -32.34
N ALA A 706 7.26 -18.67 -32.29
CA ALA A 706 7.81 -19.56 -33.33
C ALA A 706 7.23 -19.26 -34.71
N TYR A 707 5.91 -19.04 -34.82
CA TYR A 707 5.22 -18.62 -36.04
C TYR A 707 5.73 -17.26 -36.52
N ALA A 708 5.89 -16.27 -35.65
CA ALA A 708 6.37 -14.94 -36.00
C ALA A 708 7.80 -14.99 -36.59
N TRP A 709 8.69 -15.76 -35.98
CA TRP A 709 10.04 -15.98 -36.50
C TRP A 709 10.05 -16.73 -37.84
N MET A 710 9.19 -17.73 -38.00
CA MET A 710 9.04 -18.43 -39.26
C MET A 710 8.60 -17.47 -40.38
N MET A 711 7.60 -16.62 -40.11
CA MET A 711 7.14 -15.62 -41.08
C MET A 711 8.24 -14.60 -41.39
N PHE A 712 8.93 -14.09 -40.37
CA PHE A 712 10.04 -13.16 -40.57
C PHE A 712 11.14 -13.77 -41.43
N SER A 713 11.54 -15.01 -41.16
CA SER A 713 12.56 -15.73 -41.93
C SER A 713 12.12 -16.02 -43.38
N LEU A 714 10.83 -16.15 -43.62
CA LEU A 714 10.29 -16.34 -44.98
C LEU A 714 10.27 -15.03 -45.77
N PHE A 715 10.02 -13.87 -45.15
CA PHE A 715 9.82 -12.59 -45.83
C PHE A 715 11.04 -11.67 -45.81
N ALA A 716 11.83 -11.63 -44.73
CA ALA A 716 12.94 -10.70 -44.61
C ALA A 716 14.11 -10.96 -45.57
N PRO A 717 14.61 -12.22 -45.79
CA PRO A 717 15.68 -12.46 -46.73
C PRO A 717 15.29 -12.15 -48.20
N PRO A 718 14.11 -12.58 -48.71
CA PRO A 718 13.67 -12.18 -50.05
C PRO A 718 13.52 -10.68 -50.22
N ALA A 719 12.96 -9.97 -49.20
CA ALA A 719 12.84 -8.52 -49.25
C ALA A 719 14.22 -7.84 -49.29
N TRP A 720 15.18 -8.34 -48.51
CA TRP A 720 16.57 -7.86 -48.52
C TRP A 720 17.22 -8.07 -49.90
N ILE A 721 17.12 -9.30 -50.50
CA ILE A 721 17.64 -9.61 -51.82
C ILE A 721 17.02 -8.70 -52.87
N LEU A 722 15.71 -8.51 -52.87
CA LEU A 722 15.02 -7.65 -53.82
C LEU A 722 15.45 -6.18 -53.66
N THR A 723 15.76 -5.74 -52.46
CA THR A 723 16.32 -4.40 -52.21
C THR A 723 17.67 -4.23 -52.94
N GLN A 724 18.50 -5.29 -53.00
CA GLN A 724 19.79 -5.25 -53.69
C GLN A 724 19.62 -5.22 -55.20
N LEU A 725 18.64 -5.95 -55.72
CA LEU A 725 18.46 -6.18 -57.17
C LEU A 725 17.67 -5.07 -57.89
N LEU A 726 16.72 -4.43 -57.18
CA LEU A 726 15.89 -3.38 -57.78
C LEU A 726 16.70 -2.11 -58.09
N PRO A 727 16.63 -1.59 -59.34
CA PRO A 727 17.51 -0.52 -59.80
C PRO A 727 17.11 0.88 -59.27
N ASN A 728 15.82 1.08 -58.94
CA ASN A 728 15.25 2.36 -58.62
C ASN A 728 14.83 2.46 -57.12
N HIS A 729 15.22 3.53 -56.47
CA HIS A 729 14.90 3.77 -55.05
C HIS A 729 13.38 3.73 -54.77
N GLY A 730 12.55 4.35 -55.59
CA GLY A 730 11.11 4.34 -55.44
C GLY A 730 10.48 2.91 -55.64
N LYS A 731 11.12 2.05 -56.45
CA LYS A 731 10.68 0.65 -56.58
C LYS A 731 11.04 -0.16 -55.36
N ARG A 732 12.24 0.10 -54.75
CA ARG A 732 12.66 -0.54 -53.48
C ARG A 732 11.73 -0.20 -52.38
N TRP A 733 11.39 1.10 -52.24
CA TRP A 733 10.49 1.58 -51.15
C TRP A 733 9.10 0.97 -51.29
N ARG A 734 8.50 1.01 -52.51
CA ARG A 734 7.18 0.39 -52.75
C ARG A 734 7.16 -1.11 -52.44
N MET A 735 8.23 -1.83 -52.76
CA MET A 735 8.38 -3.25 -52.45
C MET A 735 8.43 -3.46 -50.94
N LEU A 736 9.24 -2.66 -50.18
CA LEU A 736 9.33 -2.73 -48.73
C LEU A 736 8.01 -2.41 -48.04
N HIS A 737 7.30 -1.36 -48.53
CA HIS A 737 5.96 -1.02 -48.03
C HIS A 737 4.99 -2.21 -48.17
N LYS A 738 4.94 -2.87 -49.34
CA LYS A 738 4.08 -4.03 -49.55
C LYS A 738 4.51 -5.23 -48.68
N ALA A 739 5.82 -5.46 -48.56
CA ALA A 739 6.34 -6.57 -47.74
C ALA A 739 6.05 -6.34 -46.22
N ALA A 740 6.23 -5.12 -45.72
CA ALA A 740 5.91 -4.76 -44.35
C ALA A 740 4.42 -4.91 -44.06
N HIS A 741 3.57 -4.41 -44.97
CA HIS A 741 2.11 -4.52 -44.86
C HIS A 741 1.65 -5.99 -44.83
N LEU A 742 2.19 -6.83 -45.72
CA LEU A 742 1.85 -8.26 -45.79
C LEU A 742 2.34 -9.00 -44.53
N LEU A 743 3.59 -8.76 -44.11
CA LEU A 743 4.16 -9.36 -42.91
C LEU A 743 3.33 -9.02 -41.66
N ARG A 744 3.01 -7.75 -41.46
CA ARG A 744 2.18 -7.33 -40.32
C ARG A 744 0.80 -7.98 -40.30
N ARG A 745 0.14 -8.05 -41.50
CA ARG A 745 -1.15 -8.75 -41.66
C ARG A 745 -1.08 -10.24 -41.32
N LEU A 746 -0.05 -10.92 -41.78
CA LEU A 746 0.18 -12.34 -41.50
C LEU A 746 0.45 -12.56 -40.01
N LEU A 747 1.19 -11.65 -39.36
CA LEU A 747 1.42 -11.68 -37.94
C LEU A 747 0.20 -11.30 -37.09
N GLY A 748 -0.88 -10.81 -37.72
CA GLY A 748 -2.11 -10.43 -37.06
C GLY A 748 -1.97 -9.22 -36.15
N ILE A 749 -0.94 -8.37 -36.36
CA ILE A 749 -0.69 -7.18 -35.49
C ILE A 749 -1.69 -6.08 -35.87
N PRO A 750 -2.65 -5.71 -34.98
CA PRO A 750 -3.54 -4.58 -35.21
C PRO A 750 -2.76 -3.27 -35.22
N LEU A 751 -2.94 -2.45 -36.24
CA LEU A 751 -2.31 -1.13 -36.36
C LEU A 751 -3.40 -0.08 -36.46
N ASP A 752 -3.45 0.79 -35.46
CA ASP A 752 -4.29 1.99 -35.42
C ASP A 752 -3.44 3.23 -35.71
N VAL A 753 -3.89 4.09 -36.66
CA VAL A 753 -3.14 5.28 -37.07
C VAL A 753 -4.01 6.51 -36.93
N GLU A 754 -3.66 7.37 -35.99
CA GLU A 754 -4.28 8.68 -35.79
C GLU A 754 -3.48 9.81 -36.45
N GLY A 755 -4.16 10.83 -36.96
CA GLY A 755 -3.52 12.00 -37.59
C GLY A 755 -2.86 11.68 -38.93
N ARG A 756 -3.39 10.70 -39.70
CA ARG A 756 -2.83 10.30 -41.02
C ARG A 756 -2.79 11.47 -42.03
N ASP A 757 -3.71 12.42 -41.88
CA ASP A 757 -3.79 13.62 -42.70
C ASP A 757 -2.62 14.60 -42.47
N ASN A 758 -1.92 14.47 -41.35
CA ASN A 758 -0.71 15.25 -41.06
C ASN A 758 0.53 14.70 -41.79
N LEU A 759 0.48 13.48 -42.34
CA LEU A 759 1.61 12.94 -43.10
C LEU A 759 1.98 13.87 -44.26
N PRO A 760 3.27 14.18 -44.46
CA PRO A 760 3.68 15.11 -45.49
C PRO A 760 3.37 14.48 -46.86
N GLY A 761 2.78 15.28 -47.73
CA GLY A 761 2.75 14.96 -49.13
C GLY A 761 4.16 15.04 -49.76
N ASP A 762 4.29 15.75 -50.88
CA ASP A 762 5.60 15.95 -51.52
C ASP A 762 6.49 17.05 -50.87
N GLN A 763 6.03 17.67 -49.76
CA GLN A 763 6.79 18.68 -49.04
C GLN A 763 7.90 18.07 -48.18
N PRO A 764 9.15 18.59 -48.26
CA PRO A 764 10.24 18.08 -47.44
C PRO A 764 10.01 18.39 -45.95
N CYS A 765 10.29 17.43 -45.10
CA CYS A 765 10.19 17.58 -43.66
C CYS A 765 11.18 16.66 -42.93
N ILE A 766 11.33 16.87 -41.63
CA ILE A 766 12.09 16.00 -40.75
C ILE A 766 11.11 15.21 -39.89
N LEU A 767 11.17 13.89 -39.94
CA LEU A 767 10.40 13.02 -39.08
C LEU A 767 11.18 12.71 -37.80
N ALA A 768 10.62 13.02 -36.65
CA ALA A 768 11.16 12.64 -35.33
C ALA A 768 10.23 11.59 -34.70
N VAL A 769 10.76 10.38 -34.52
CA VAL A 769 10.00 9.21 -34.07
C VAL A 769 10.60 8.65 -32.79
N ASN A 770 9.79 8.34 -31.78
CA ASN A 770 10.29 7.60 -30.62
C ASN A 770 10.67 6.16 -31.00
N HIS A 771 11.66 5.60 -30.31
CA HIS A 771 12.20 4.28 -30.61
C HIS A 771 12.04 3.32 -29.43
N ALA A 772 11.15 2.35 -29.56
CA ALA A 772 10.80 1.44 -28.48
C ALA A 772 11.01 -0.05 -28.82
N SER A 773 11.22 -0.38 -30.12
CA SER A 773 11.23 -1.77 -30.58
C SER A 773 11.97 -1.97 -31.91
N TYR A 774 12.47 -3.19 -32.12
CA TYR A 774 13.00 -3.62 -33.43
C TYR A 774 11.97 -3.55 -34.56
N ILE A 775 10.66 -3.63 -34.25
CA ILE A 775 9.61 -3.59 -35.25
C ILE A 775 9.25 -2.17 -35.73
N ASP A 776 9.75 -1.11 -35.05
CA ASP A 776 9.40 0.27 -35.38
C ASP A 776 9.75 0.62 -36.82
N GLY A 777 10.90 0.15 -37.33
CA GLY A 777 11.30 0.33 -38.71
C GLY A 777 10.35 -0.33 -39.71
N ILE A 778 9.79 -1.51 -39.38
CA ILE A 778 8.82 -2.22 -40.21
C ILE A 778 7.49 -1.47 -40.26
N LEU A 779 7.04 -0.95 -39.08
CA LEU A 779 5.81 -0.16 -38.98
C LEU A 779 5.91 1.14 -39.77
N LEU A 780 7.06 1.82 -39.69
CA LEU A 780 7.29 3.05 -40.47
C LEU A 780 7.39 2.79 -41.98
N ALA A 781 8.00 1.66 -42.39
CA ALA A 781 8.03 1.27 -43.80
C ALA A 781 6.61 1.03 -44.37
N GLU A 782 5.66 0.57 -43.55
CA GLU A 782 4.25 0.44 -43.90
C GLU A 782 3.49 1.76 -43.89
N LEU A 783 3.79 2.65 -42.91
CA LEU A 783 3.04 3.88 -42.69
C LEU A 783 3.36 4.96 -43.72
N LEU A 784 4.67 5.12 -44.04
CA LEU A 784 5.16 6.25 -44.80
C LEU A 784 4.93 6.05 -46.32
N PRO A 785 4.21 6.98 -46.97
CA PRO A 785 3.85 6.85 -48.40
C PRO A 785 5.02 7.09 -49.34
N HIS A 786 6.04 7.85 -48.92
CA HIS A 786 7.19 8.26 -49.71
C HIS A 786 8.51 7.80 -49.10
N SER A 787 9.57 7.83 -49.89
CA SER A 787 10.91 7.47 -49.44
C SER A 787 11.56 8.60 -48.62
N PHE A 788 12.01 8.25 -47.42
CA PHE A 788 12.76 9.06 -46.50
C PHE A 788 14.21 8.62 -46.42
N ILE A 789 15.12 9.52 -46.14
CA ILE A 789 16.50 9.21 -45.78
C ILE A 789 16.50 8.74 -44.32
N ILE A 790 16.79 7.49 -44.07
CA ILE A 790 16.92 6.96 -42.73
C ILE A 790 18.27 7.34 -42.16
N VAL A 791 18.27 8.04 -41.01
CA VAL A 791 19.50 8.37 -40.29
C VAL A 791 19.75 7.29 -39.24
N ALA A 792 20.82 6.51 -39.45
CA ALA A 792 21.17 5.35 -38.65
C ALA A 792 22.50 5.56 -37.91
N LYS A 793 22.73 4.82 -36.85
CA LYS A 793 23.97 4.88 -36.07
C LYS A 793 25.13 4.21 -36.82
N SER A 794 26.33 4.74 -36.64
CA SER A 794 27.57 4.32 -37.34
C SER A 794 27.93 2.86 -37.08
N GLU A 795 27.62 2.31 -35.86
CA GLU A 795 27.93 0.90 -35.51
C GLU A 795 27.20 -0.12 -36.41
N LEU A 796 26.10 0.29 -37.05
CA LEU A 796 25.43 -0.58 -38.04
C LEU A 796 26.23 -0.76 -39.33
N ARG A 797 27.26 0.09 -39.57
CA ARG A 797 28.17 -0.03 -40.72
C ARG A 797 29.09 -1.23 -40.58
N ASP A 798 29.40 -1.66 -39.36
CA ASP A 798 30.28 -2.80 -39.08
C ASP A 798 29.62 -4.15 -39.42
N HIS A 799 28.30 -4.15 -39.57
CA HIS A 799 27.53 -5.34 -39.95
C HIS A 799 27.11 -5.31 -41.44
N TRP A 800 27.60 -6.22 -42.24
CA TRP A 800 27.40 -6.20 -43.67
C TRP A 800 25.93 -6.22 -44.15
N VAL A 801 25.03 -6.90 -43.43
CA VAL A 801 23.61 -7.00 -43.79
C VAL A 801 22.88 -5.67 -43.63
N PRO A 802 22.85 -5.03 -42.46
CA PRO A 802 22.23 -3.72 -42.27
C PRO A 802 22.94 -2.62 -43.07
N ARG A 803 24.29 -2.68 -43.19
CA ARG A 803 25.05 -1.71 -44.00
C ARG A 803 24.55 -1.64 -45.42
N LEU A 804 24.57 -2.77 -46.15
CA LEU A 804 24.14 -2.84 -47.58
C LEU A 804 22.66 -2.45 -47.73
N PHE A 805 21.83 -2.81 -46.76
CA PHE A 805 20.40 -2.48 -46.78
C PHE A 805 20.19 -0.97 -46.69
N ILE A 806 20.83 -0.31 -45.72
CA ILE A 806 20.71 1.14 -45.47
C ILE A 806 21.32 1.91 -46.65
N GLU A 807 22.52 1.53 -47.16
CA GLU A 807 23.16 2.16 -48.33
C GLU A 807 22.28 2.10 -49.57
N LYS A 808 21.63 0.94 -49.82
CA LYS A 808 20.74 0.76 -50.98
C LYS A 808 19.44 1.58 -50.85
N LEU A 809 19.01 1.86 -49.62
CA LEU A 809 17.91 2.79 -49.34
C LEU A 809 18.36 4.24 -49.27
N GLN A 810 19.61 4.54 -49.57
CA GLN A 810 20.22 5.91 -49.52
C GLN A 810 20.14 6.48 -48.11
N GLY A 811 20.22 5.63 -47.10
CA GLY A 811 20.28 6.07 -45.71
C GLY A 811 21.66 6.60 -45.31
N GLU A 812 21.72 7.45 -44.28
CA GLU A 812 22.92 8.07 -43.76
C GLU A 812 23.34 7.49 -42.44
N PHE A 813 24.67 7.37 -42.24
CA PHE A 813 25.21 6.89 -40.94
C PHE A 813 25.81 8.08 -40.19
N VAL A 814 25.54 8.17 -38.91
CA VAL A 814 25.98 9.26 -38.02
C VAL A 814 26.77 8.66 -36.85
N ASP A 815 27.95 9.26 -36.63
CA ASP A 815 28.78 8.96 -35.48
C ASP A 815 28.40 9.86 -34.30
N ARG A 816 28.19 9.28 -33.12
CA ARG A 816 27.77 9.98 -31.90
C ARG A 816 28.86 9.97 -30.82
N SER A 817 29.91 9.21 -31.03
CA SER A 817 30.99 9.01 -30.06
C SER A 817 32.11 10.03 -30.23
N ASP A 818 32.29 10.58 -31.44
CA ASP A 818 33.32 11.58 -31.77
C ASP A 818 32.70 12.95 -32.03
N LEU A 819 33.10 13.97 -31.24
CA LEU A 819 32.63 15.35 -31.34
C LEU A 819 32.96 15.99 -32.71
N ARG A 820 34.09 15.62 -33.33
CA ARG A 820 34.52 16.16 -34.67
C ARG A 820 33.71 15.49 -35.77
N ALA A 821 33.62 14.20 -35.77
CA ALA A 821 32.78 13.42 -36.72
C ALA A 821 31.31 13.83 -36.62
N GLY A 822 30.79 14.07 -35.43
CA GLY A 822 29.43 14.57 -35.20
C GLY A 822 29.13 15.93 -35.79
N ALA A 823 30.12 16.83 -35.84
CA ALA A 823 29.98 18.15 -36.50
C ALA A 823 29.91 18.03 -38.03
N ASP A 824 30.76 17.19 -38.63
CA ASP A 824 30.76 16.93 -40.09
C ASP A 824 29.46 16.21 -40.52
N ASP A 825 28.98 15.29 -39.72
CA ASP A 825 27.69 14.62 -39.92
C ASP A 825 26.52 15.60 -39.85
N ALA A 826 26.53 16.54 -38.92
CA ALA A 826 25.50 17.58 -38.82
C ALA A 826 25.49 18.49 -40.07
N LEU A 827 26.62 18.87 -40.58
CA LEU A 827 26.74 19.68 -41.83
C LEU A 827 26.20 18.89 -43.05
N ARG A 828 26.54 17.61 -43.15
CA ARG A 828 26.06 16.77 -44.23
C ARG A 828 24.54 16.58 -44.18
N LEU A 829 23.96 16.35 -42.99
CA LEU A 829 22.51 16.24 -42.78
C LEU A 829 21.80 17.57 -43.10
N GLU A 830 22.41 18.71 -42.76
CA GLU A 830 21.92 20.04 -43.11
C GLU A 830 21.85 20.21 -44.64
N GLN A 831 22.92 19.87 -45.37
CA GLN A 831 22.97 19.95 -46.85
C GLN A 831 21.88 19.05 -47.48
N LEU A 832 21.66 17.86 -46.96
CA LEU A 832 20.62 16.97 -47.44
C LEU A 832 19.21 17.53 -47.19
N ALA A 833 18.98 18.11 -46.02
CA ALA A 833 17.73 18.80 -45.69
C ALA A 833 17.52 20.04 -46.63
N GLN A 834 18.54 20.85 -46.86
CA GLN A 834 18.48 21.99 -47.77
C GLN A 834 18.26 21.59 -49.24
N SER A 835 18.69 20.40 -49.64
CA SER A 835 18.40 19.86 -50.99
C SER A 835 16.94 19.43 -51.20
N GLY A 836 16.06 19.66 -50.24
CA GLY A 836 14.64 19.32 -50.30
C GLY A 836 14.34 17.84 -50.07
N ARG A 837 15.19 17.09 -49.35
CA ARG A 837 14.99 15.68 -49.04
C ARG A 837 14.48 15.54 -47.61
N SER A 838 13.49 14.68 -47.43
CA SER A 838 12.95 14.37 -46.10
C SER A 838 13.82 13.39 -45.33
N LEU A 839 14.07 13.66 -44.05
CA LEU A 839 14.91 12.85 -43.18
C LEU A 839 14.07 12.18 -42.09
N LEU A 840 14.42 10.96 -41.73
CA LEU A 840 13.79 10.20 -40.64
C LEU A 840 14.81 9.96 -39.52
N PHE A 841 14.49 10.45 -38.33
CA PHE A 841 15.32 10.30 -37.15
C PHE A 841 14.58 9.55 -36.05
N PHE A 842 15.36 8.75 -35.32
CA PHE A 842 15.04 8.33 -33.98
C PHE A 842 15.88 9.16 -33.01
N PRO A 843 15.36 10.30 -32.51
CA PRO A 843 16.18 11.28 -31.78
C PRO A 843 16.70 10.72 -30.44
N GLU A 844 16.13 9.68 -29.91
CA GLU A 844 16.64 8.92 -28.76
C GLU A 844 17.97 8.20 -29.04
N GLY A 845 18.21 7.89 -30.30
CA GLY A 845 19.45 7.26 -30.75
C GLY A 845 19.59 5.79 -30.50
N THR A 846 18.91 5.26 -29.52
CA THR A 846 18.86 3.85 -29.13
C THR A 846 17.53 3.57 -28.45
N PHE A 847 17.26 2.32 -28.13
CA PHE A 847 16.15 1.95 -27.29
C PHE A 847 16.57 0.85 -26.31
N HIS A 848 15.93 0.86 -25.14
CA HIS A 848 16.19 -0.09 -24.07
C HIS A 848 15.06 -1.13 -23.96
N GLU A 849 15.30 -2.18 -23.19
CA GLU A 849 14.31 -3.21 -22.90
C GLU A 849 13.20 -2.76 -21.94
N TYR A 850 13.46 -1.74 -21.10
CA TYR A 850 12.49 -1.15 -20.17
C TYR A 850 11.82 0.09 -20.78
N PRO A 851 10.58 0.40 -20.31
CA PRO A 851 9.83 1.55 -20.79
C PRO A 851 10.48 2.89 -20.39
N GLY A 852 10.37 3.86 -21.27
CA GLY A 852 10.78 5.24 -21.03
C GLY A 852 11.23 5.94 -22.29
N LEU A 853 10.87 7.23 -22.42
CA LEU A 853 11.31 8.10 -23.50
C LEU A 853 12.65 8.72 -23.13
N LEU A 854 13.72 8.34 -23.86
CA LEU A 854 15.07 8.81 -23.62
C LEU A 854 15.26 10.30 -23.96
N PRO A 855 16.37 10.93 -23.49
CA PRO A 855 16.76 12.26 -23.93
C PRO A 855 16.94 12.33 -25.45
N PHE A 856 16.52 13.44 -26.06
CA PHE A 856 16.63 13.65 -27.50
C PHE A 856 17.96 14.28 -27.88
N HIS A 857 18.69 13.68 -28.80
CA HIS A 857 19.89 14.22 -29.41
C HIS A 857 19.56 15.41 -30.35
N MET A 858 20.47 16.38 -30.43
CA MET A 858 20.24 17.66 -31.13
C MET A 858 20.28 17.58 -32.67
N GLY A 859 20.86 16.54 -33.27
CA GLY A 859 21.14 16.46 -34.70
C GLY A 859 19.95 16.76 -35.62
N ALA A 860 18.79 16.16 -35.34
CA ALA A 860 17.55 16.39 -36.10
C ALA A 860 17.08 17.83 -36.01
N PHE A 861 17.18 18.44 -34.84
CA PHE A 861 16.66 19.78 -34.56
C PHE A 861 17.54 20.90 -35.07
N ILE A 862 18.86 20.67 -35.06
CA ILE A 862 19.83 21.57 -35.70
C ILE A 862 19.61 21.55 -37.22
N ALA A 863 19.50 20.39 -37.85
CA ALA A 863 19.23 20.25 -39.27
C ALA A 863 17.90 20.95 -39.64
N ALA A 864 16.83 20.78 -38.84
CA ALA A 864 15.54 21.43 -39.04
C ALA A 864 15.65 22.98 -38.95
N SER A 865 16.26 23.51 -37.89
CA SER A 865 16.37 24.95 -37.64
C SER A 865 17.19 25.64 -38.71
N ARG A 866 18.29 25.05 -39.19
CA ARG A 866 19.13 25.63 -40.21
C ARG A 866 18.59 25.53 -41.63
N SER A 867 17.83 24.43 -41.89
CA SER A 867 17.18 24.25 -43.22
C SER A 867 15.79 24.92 -43.28
N GLY A 868 15.21 25.36 -42.17
CA GLY A 868 13.87 25.91 -42.11
C GLY A 868 12.77 24.85 -42.30
N LEU A 869 13.11 23.54 -42.31
CA LEU A 869 12.14 22.45 -42.49
C LEU A 869 11.36 22.20 -41.20
N PRO A 870 10.05 21.93 -41.32
CA PRO A 870 9.24 21.55 -40.14
C PRO A 870 9.63 20.17 -39.66
N VAL A 871 9.54 19.98 -38.33
CA VAL A 871 9.68 18.65 -37.70
C VAL A 871 8.31 18.07 -37.42
N MET A 872 8.11 16.86 -37.88
CA MET A 872 6.86 16.11 -37.64
C MET A 872 7.09 15.07 -36.54
N PRO A 873 6.45 15.23 -35.38
CA PRO A 873 6.51 14.24 -34.33
C PRO A 873 5.64 13.02 -34.68
N ILE A 874 6.21 11.83 -34.60
CA ILE A 874 5.48 10.55 -34.75
C ILE A 874 5.68 9.73 -33.49
N THR A 875 4.59 9.35 -32.88
CA THR A 875 4.60 8.52 -31.67
C THR A 875 4.16 7.11 -31.96
N ILE A 876 4.98 6.12 -31.64
CA ILE A 876 4.66 4.70 -31.72
C ILE A 876 4.42 4.19 -30.28
N ARG A 877 3.24 3.62 -30.05
CA ARG A 877 2.85 3.06 -28.76
C ARG A 877 2.49 1.58 -28.91
N GLY A 878 2.94 0.73 -27.98
CA GLY A 878 2.66 -0.71 -27.96
C GLY A 878 3.69 -1.60 -28.66
N SER A 879 4.60 -1.05 -29.47
CA SER A 879 5.62 -1.83 -30.19
C SER A 879 6.59 -2.53 -29.23
N ARG A 880 6.94 -1.92 -28.10
CA ARG A 880 7.76 -2.53 -27.04
C ARG A 880 7.12 -3.80 -26.47
N GLN A 881 5.80 -3.83 -26.32
CA GLN A 881 5.08 -5.01 -25.82
C GLN A 881 5.16 -6.18 -26.77
N ILE A 882 5.28 -5.91 -28.09
CA ILE A 882 5.45 -6.94 -29.12
C ILE A 882 6.88 -7.46 -29.11
N MET A 883 7.90 -6.59 -29.14
CA MET A 883 9.30 -7.02 -29.14
C MET A 883 10.21 -5.93 -28.57
N ALA A 884 10.47 -5.99 -27.25
CA ALA A 884 11.38 -5.07 -26.59
C ALA A 884 12.86 -5.28 -26.98
N GLY A 885 13.72 -4.31 -26.64
CA GLY A 885 15.16 -4.44 -26.79
C GLY A 885 15.72 -5.70 -26.15
N ARG A 886 16.77 -6.29 -26.70
CA ARG A 886 17.45 -7.51 -26.24
C ARG A 886 16.54 -8.74 -26.07
N THR A 887 15.28 -8.70 -26.53
CA THR A 887 14.38 -9.84 -26.48
C THR A 887 14.16 -10.43 -27.87
N TRP A 888 14.23 -11.77 -27.94
CA TRP A 888 13.99 -12.52 -29.16
C TRP A 888 12.63 -13.26 -29.12
N PHE A 889 11.71 -12.81 -28.24
CA PHE A 889 10.42 -13.43 -28.06
C PHE A 889 9.27 -12.50 -28.47
N PRO A 890 8.86 -12.50 -29.77
CA PRO A 890 7.76 -11.67 -30.22
C PRO A 890 6.43 -12.12 -29.61
N ARG A 891 5.62 -11.14 -29.20
CA ARG A 891 4.28 -11.33 -28.64
C ARG A 891 3.23 -10.72 -29.57
N HIS A 892 2.01 -11.22 -29.48
CA HIS A 892 0.88 -10.60 -30.17
C HIS A 892 0.36 -9.40 -29.35
N GLY A 893 0.13 -8.26 -30.01
CA GLY A 893 -0.42 -7.07 -29.38
C GLY A 893 -0.77 -5.98 -30.39
N PRO A 894 -1.63 -5.01 -30.01
CA PRO A 894 -1.95 -3.86 -30.84
C PRO A 894 -0.84 -2.81 -30.83
N VAL A 895 -0.68 -2.10 -31.93
CA VAL A 895 0.18 -0.92 -32.05
C VAL A 895 -0.67 0.26 -32.46
N LYS A 896 -0.40 1.40 -31.82
CA LYS A 896 -0.98 2.69 -32.18
C LYS A 896 0.13 3.64 -32.64
N VAL A 897 -0.07 4.29 -33.79
CA VAL A 897 0.81 5.32 -34.29
C VAL A 897 0.05 6.63 -34.36
N ILE A 898 0.64 7.68 -33.78
CA ILE A 898 0.04 9.01 -33.77
C ILE A 898 0.98 9.95 -34.51
N VAL A 899 0.45 10.56 -35.57
CA VAL A 899 1.16 11.55 -36.38
C VAL A 899 0.67 12.93 -35.93
N SER A 900 1.48 13.63 -35.15
CA SER A 900 1.13 14.97 -34.66
C SER A 900 1.34 16.04 -35.74
N PRO A 901 0.69 17.22 -35.63
CA PRO A 901 0.93 18.33 -36.54
C PRO A 901 2.41 18.73 -36.60
N PRO A 902 2.90 19.18 -37.79
CA PRO A 902 4.28 19.61 -37.94
C PRO A 902 4.60 20.85 -37.10
N ILE A 903 5.78 20.87 -36.48
CA ILE A 903 6.29 21.99 -35.68
C ILE A 903 7.38 22.68 -36.46
N SER A 904 7.17 23.95 -36.84
CA SER A 904 8.16 24.74 -37.56
C SER A 904 9.21 25.36 -36.61
N PRO A 905 10.48 25.42 -37.01
CA PRO A 905 11.49 26.11 -36.21
C PRO A 905 11.19 27.64 -36.15
N ALA A 906 11.46 28.27 -35.02
CA ALA A 906 11.29 29.73 -34.85
C ALA A 906 12.42 30.55 -35.50
N GLY A 907 13.55 29.91 -35.75
CA GLY A 907 14.74 30.52 -36.33
C GLY A 907 15.85 29.48 -36.53
N SER A 908 17.06 29.97 -36.87
CA SER A 908 18.21 29.11 -37.17
C SER A 908 19.28 29.04 -36.07
N SER A 909 19.01 29.69 -34.91
CA SER A 909 19.94 29.69 -33.78
C SER A 909 19.97 28.38 -33.04
N TRP A 910 21.03 28.17 -32.25
CA TRP A 910 21.09 27.05 -31.30
C TRP A 910 19.91 27.03 -30.31
N GLY A 911 19.53 28.21 -29.79
CA GLY A 911 18.37 28.34 -28.89
C GLY A 911 17.06 27.91 -29.54
N ASP A 912 16.85 28.25 -30.82
CA ASP A 912 15.68 27.83 -31.58
C ASP A 912 15.65 26.32 -31.77
N ALA A 913 16.79 25.68 -32.02
CA ALA A 913 16.91 24.25 -32.12
C ALA A 913 16.60 23.54 -30.79
N VAL A 914 17.03 24.12 -29.65
CA VAL A 914 16.72 23.62 -28.31
C VAL A 914 15.21 23.74 -28.02
N MET A 915 14.61 24.90 -28.33
CA MET A 915 13.15 25.08 -28.17
C MET A 915 12.35 24.09 -29.01
N LEU A 916 12.76 23.88 -30.27
CA LEU A 916 12.16 22.93 -31.18
C LEU A 916 12.25 21.49 -30.65
N ARG A 917 13.43 21.06 -30.15
CA ARG A 917 13.63 19.76 -29.50
C ARG A 917 12.65 19.56 -28.35
N ASN A 918 12.56 20.55 -27.46
CA ASN A 918 11.72 20.46 -26.28
C ASN A 918 10.22 20.39 -26.66
N ALA A 919 9.78 21.17 -27.66
CA ALA A 919 8.42 21.14 -28.16
C ALA A 919 8.06 19.78 -28.79
N VAL A 920 8.91 19.25 -29.64
CA VAL A 920 8.74 17.94 -30.29
C VAL A 920 8.74 16.82 -29.26
N ARG A 921 9.67 16.87 -28.29
CA ARG A 921 9.76 15.88 -27.24
C ARG A 921 8.52 15.88 -26.35
N LYS A 922 8.05 17.07 -25.96
CA LYS A 922 6.82 17.23 -25.18
C LYS A 922 5.60 16.64 -25.89
N GLU A 923 5.52 16.84 -27.21
CA GLU A 923 4.41 16.30 -28.00
C GLU A 923 4.47 14.76 -28.08
N ILE A 924 5.65 14.16 -28.28
CA ILE A 924 5.82 12.70 -28.27
C ILE A 924 5.52 12.12 -26.89
N LEU A 925 6.00 12.74 -25.82
CA LEU A 925 5.79 12.30 -24.43
C LEU A 925 4.30 12.24 -24.07
N LYS A 926 3.51 13.21 -24.53
CA LYS A 926 2.06 13.26 -24.32
C LYS A 926 1.34 12.01 -24.83
N HIS A 927 1.86 11.35 -25.85
CA HIS A 927 1.20 10.28 -26.56
C HIS A 927 1.86 8.89 -26.41
N CYS A 928 3.14 8.82 -26.07
CA CYS A 928 3.89 7.55 -26.05
C CYS A 928 3.40 6.60 -24.94
N GLY A 929 2.86 7.12 -23.84
CA GLY A 929 2.42 6.32 -22.70
C GLY A 929 3.58 5.65 -21.96
N GLU A 930 4.78 6.21 -22.08
CA GLU A 930 5.99 5.81 -21.38
C GLU A 930 6.50 6.97 -20.52
N PRO A 931 7.20 6.70 -19.42
CA PRO A 931 7.72 7.73 -18.53
C PRO A 931 8.80 8.59 -19.21
N ASP A 932 8.97 9.80 -18.70
CA ASP A 932 10.05 10.70 -19.11
C ASP A 932 11.38 10.26 -18.46
N LEU A 933 12.42 10.04 -19.26
CA LEU A 933 13.77 9.65 -18.80
C LEU A 933 14.84 10.71 -19.13
N ALA A 934 14.45 11.97 -19.41
CA ALA A 934 15.39 13.07 -19.68
C ALA A 934 15.56 14.00 -18.51
#